data_7a5989abe4f7ea9fb4a2c518f7a33606
#
_entry.id   7a5989abe4f7ea9fb4a2c518f7a33606
#
_cell.length_a   1.000
_cell.length_b   1.000
_cell.length_c   1.000
_cell.angle_alpha   90.00
_cell.angle_beta   90.00
_cell.angle_gamma   90.00
#
_symmetry.space_group_name_H-M   'P 1'
#
loop_
_entity.id
_entity.type
_entity.pdbx_description
1 polymer ?
#
loop_
_entity_poly.entity_id
_entity_poly.type
_entity_poly.pdbx_seq_one_letter_code
_entity_poly.pdbx_strand_id
1 'polypeptide(L)'
;MSEQTHLGHPIYGLLPTDVEGFDSLAELAFDMRWSWNHYADEVWRLLDPALWEQTHNPWVVLQTVSRDKLRQVSADPAFRKKVDALVKTRRQAAEAPAWFQQTYPQSSLSCVVYFSMEFMLSEALPIYSGGLGNVAGDQLKAASDLGVPVVGVGLLYQQGYFRQVIDNDGAQQALFPYNDPGQLPIAPLRQPNGEWLKLQLDLPGYPVWLRAWQVQVGRVKLYLLDSNDLANYPAHRGITSELYGGGPELRLQQELVLGIGGWRLLHALGIQPEVCHLNEGHAAFAILERARTFMNETGQPFEVALAATRAGNLFTTHTAVAAGFDRFDPGLIEHYLGGYAQQKLGTTLHDLLALGRQNPNDASESFNMAYLAVRGSGAANGVSRLHGKVSRRLFEPLFPHWPEDEVPVGHVTNGVHVPSWDSAPADDLWTRACGKDRWLGATKNLEHNIRRVSDAELWQLRTAASTTLVEYVRDRLSRQLTASGASPDQVERANHLFDPNALTLGFARRFATYKRPNLLLHDPARLLRLLANHTCPVQIIIAGKAHPQDQAGRALIQEWIQFIRRPETRAHMIFLSDYDMLLTENLVQGVDVWINTPRRPWEASGTSGMKVLVNGGINLSELDGWWAEAYTPEVGWALGDGQEHGDDPDWDAAEAEALYDLLEREVVPEFYARDRSGIPTAWVKRMRESMARLTPQFSANRTVREYTEQHYLPAAAAYRERAVENGAIGKKLVDWRNTLAEKWPTFRFGEVKVTTKGEQHLFEIEVCLNDLNPDAVRVELYADGGPDNAPVLQEMQRTGPLAGAACGYIYRAAVSAARPAADYTARLIPHHDGVAVALEESHILWQR
;
A
#
# COMPACT_ATOMS: atom_id res chain seq x y z
N MET A 1 11.21 2.68 33.05
CA MET A 1 12.07 1.48 33.28
C MET A 1 12.90 1.34 32.02
N SER A 2 14.24 1.50 32.13
CA SER A 2 15.14 1.37 30.99
C SER A 2 15.05 -0.06 30.44
N GLU A 3 14.54 -0.20 29.21
CA GLU A 3 14.66 -1.45 28.45
C GLU A 3 16.15 -1.74 28.25
N GLN A 4 16.71 -2.58 29.09
CA GLN A 4 18.00 -3.21 28.81
C GLN A 4 17.82 -4.04 27.54
N THR A 5 18.43 -3.61 26.45
CA THR A 5 18.59 -4.41 25.25
C THR A 5 19.27 -5.72 25.66
N HIS A 6 18.53 -6.83 25.65
CA HIS A 6 19.07 -8.15 26.03
C HIS A 6 19.99 -8.68 24.90
N LEU A 7 21.13 -8.04 24.70
CA LEU A 7 22.22 -8.50 23.85
C LEU A 7 22.99 -9.69 24.47
N GLY A 8 22.57 -10.19 25.63
CA GLY A 8 23.19 -11.31 26.35
C GLY A 8 22.86 -12.71 25.82
N HIS A 9 22.42 -12.87 24.55
CA HIS A 9 22.12 -14.17 23.97
C HIS A 9 23.37 -14.80 23.33
N PRO A 10 23.56 -16.15 23.38
CA PRO A 10 24.71 -16.84 22.78
C PRO A 10 24.99 -16.52 21.31
N ILE A 11 23.96 -16.18 20.51
CA ILE A 11 24.12 -15.75 19.13
C ILE A 11 24.95 -14.46 19.01
N TYR A 12 24.92 -13.60 20.02
CA TYR A 12 25.66 -12.33 20.08
C TYR A 12 26.96 -12.42 20.89
N GLY A 13 27.34 -13.59 21.38
CA GLY A 13 28.52 -13.77 22.22
C GLY A 13 29.86 -13.45 21.54
N LEU A 14 29.88 -13.30 20.22
CA LEU A 14 31.05 -12.87 19.43
C LEU A 14 31.11 -11.37 19.19
N LEU A 15 30.05 -10.63 19.49
CA LEU A 15 30.00 -9.19 19.26
C LEU A 15 30.94 -8.46 20.23
N PRO A 16 31.54 -7.32 19.82
CA PRO A 16 32.46 -6.55 20.65
C PRO A 16 31.73 -5.68 21.67
N THR A 17 30.86 -6.28 22.47
CA THR A 17 30.05 -5.61 23.49
C THR A 17 30.88 -4.98 24.62
N ASP A 18 32.16 -5.35 24.71
CA ASP A 18 33.15 -4.78 25.65
C ASP A 18 33.77 -3.47 25.12
N VAL A 19 33.47 -3.05 23.90
CA VAL A 19 33.95 -1.78 23.35
C VAL A 19 33.02 -0.65 23.73
N GLU A 20 33.57 0.41 24.31
CA GLU A 20 32.82 1.62 24.66
C GLU A 20 32.09 2.19 23.45
N GLY A 21 30.79 2.47 23.59
CA GLY A 21 29.92 3.00 22.53
C GLY A 21 29.26 1.94 21.65
N PHE A 22 29.56 0.65 21.80
CA PHE A 22 28.91 -0.42 21.06
C PHE A 22 27.39 -0.43 21.23
N ASP A 23 26.90 -0.28 22.48
CA ASP A 23 25.46 -0.29 22.77
C ASP A 23 24.70 0.84 22.06
N SER A 24 25.33 2.02 21.94
CA SER A 24 24.76 3.16 21.21
C SER A 24 24.66 2.87 19.70
N LEU A 25 25.68 2.23 19.13
CA LEU A 25 25.68 1.81 17.73
C LEU A 25 24.65 0.71 17.47
N ALA A 26 24.53 -0.26 18.35
CA ALA A 26 23.53 -1.30 18.29
C ALA A 26 22.11 -0.73 18.38
N GLU A 27 21.87 0.24 19.29
CA GLU A 27 20.59 0.95 19.40
C GLU A 27 20.21 1.64 18.08
N LEU A 28 21.17 2.25 17.39
CA LEU A 28 20.95 2.87 16.09
C LEU A 28 20.73 1.84 14.98
N ALA A 29 21.48 0.74 14.98
CA ALA A 29 21.39 -0.29 13.95
C ALA A 29 20.04 -1.02 13.95
N PHE A 30 19.44 -1.22 15.12
CA PHE A 30 18.13 -1.87 15.28
C PHE A 30 16.93 -0.95 15.08
N ASP A 31 17.12 0.37 14.96
CA ASP A 31 16.02 1.29 14.66
C ASP A 31 16.04 1.68 13.19
N MET A 32 15.07 1.21 12.44
CA MET A 32 14.97 1.43 10.98
C MET A 32 14.97 2.91 10.56
N ARG A 33 14.95 3.86 11.49
CA ARG A 33 15.07 5.31 11.17
C ARG A 33 16.31 5.65 10.35
N TRP A 34 17.37 4.90 10.45
CA TRP A 34 18.55 5.10 9.60
C TRP A 34 18.21 4.96 8.10
N SER A 35 17.16 4.20 7.73
CA SER A 35 16.77 4.04 6.33
C SER A 35 16.10 5.28 5.70
N TRP A 36 15.82 6.32 6.48
CA TRP A 36 15.33 7.62 5.99
C TRP A 36 15.99 8.82 6.69
N ASN A 37 17.03 8.56 7.46
CA ASN A 37 17.85 9.60 8.09
C ASN A 37 19.28 9.46 7.60
N HIS A 38 19.55 9.95 6.40
CA HIS A 38 20.83 9.83 5.71
C HIS A 38 22.04 10.44 6.44
N TYR A 39 21.81 11.25 7.48
CA TYR A 39 22.88 11.70 8.39
C TYR A 39 23.50 10.55 9.20
N ALA A 40 22.82 9.42 9.33
CA ALA A 40 23.33 8.23 9.99
C ALA A 40 24.32 7.44 9.11
N ASP A 41 24.25 7.57 7.79
CA ASP A 41 25.04 6.79 6.83
C ASP A 41 26.54 6.95 7.04
N GLU A 42 26.98 8.16 7.37
CA GLU A 42 28.39 8.44 7.61
C GLU A 42 28.96 7.63 8.78
N VAL A 43 28.16 7.32 9.80
CA VAL A 43 28.59 6.47 10.92
C VAL A 43 29.00 5.09 10.41
N TRP A 44 28.19 4.51 9.55
CA TRP A 44 28.41 3.18 8.98
C TRP A 44 29.56 3.16 7.97
N ARG A 45 29.65 4.20 7.12
CA ARG A 45 30.77 4.35 6.18
C ARG A 45 32.11 4.48 6.89
N LEU A 46 32.19 5.17 8.04
CA LEU A 46 33.43 5.30 8.80
C LEU A 46 33.88 3.97 9.40
N LEU A 47 32.95 3.08 9.74
CA LEU A 47 33.25 1.75 10.26
C LEU A 47 33.72 0.79 9.14
N ASP A 48 32.97 0.66 8.07
CA ASP A 48 33.34 -0.14 6.90
C ASP A 48 32.65 0.41 5.62
N PRO A 49 33.33 1.24 4.83
CA PRO A 49 32.75 1.85 3.66
C PRO A 49 32.34 0.84 2.58
N ALA A 50 33.17 -0.20 2.37
CA ALA A 50 32.91 -1.19 1.33
C ALA A 50 31.69 -2.05 1.65
N LEU A 51 31.57 -2.50 2.88
CA LEU A 51 30.45 -3.32 3.33
C LEU A 51 29.16 -2.49 3.42
N TRP A 52 29.24 -1.22 3.84
CA TRP A 52 28.10 -0.31 3.82
C TRP A 52 27.54 -0.13 2.41
N GLU A 53 28.36 0.19 1.44
CA GLU A 53 27.94 0.39 0.05
C GLU A 53 27.39 -0.89 -0.61
N GLN A 54 27.81 -2.07 -0.13
CA GLN A 54 27.28 -3.35 -0.61
C GLN A 54 25.94 -3.74 0.01
N THR A 55 25.74 -3.44 1.29
CA THR A 55 24.64 -4.03 2.06
C THR A 55 23.60 -3.01 2.54
N HIS A 56 24.01 -1.76 2.72
CA HIS A 56 23.22 -0.75 3.43
C HIS A 56 22.57 -1.32 4.71
N ASN A 57 23.31 -2.20 5.40
CA ASN A 57 22.84 -2.88 6.62
C ASN A 57 23.76 -2.57 7.80
N PRO A 58 23.35 -1.65 8.69
CA PRO A 58 24.14 -1.25 9.86
C PRO A 58 24.49 -2.42 10.77
N TRP A 59 23.57 -3.38 10.90
CA TRP A 59 23.77 -4.54 11.77
C TRP A 59 24.85 -5.46 11.23
N VAL A 60 24.88 -5.73 9.93
CA VAL A 60 25.96 -6.49 9.27
C VAL A 60 27.31 -5.79 9.39
N VAL A 61 27.33 -4.45 9.24
CA VAL A 61 28.56 -3.67 9.47
C VAL A 61 29.07 -3.86 10.89
N LEU A 62 28.22 -3.79 11.90
CA LEU A 62 28.61 -3.98 13.31
C LEU A 62 29.07 -5.40 13.64
N GLN A 63 28.48 -6.41 13.00
CA GLN A 63 28.90 -7.81 13.18
C GLN A 63 30.23 -8.14 12.54
N THR A 64 30.62 -7.40 11.50
CA THR A 64 31.78 -7.73 10.66
C THR A 64 32.99 -6.87 10.98
N VAL A 65 32.79 -5.65 11.47
CA VAL A 65 33.89 -4.75 11.82
C VAL A 65 34.78 -5.34 12.90
N SER A 66 36.11 -5.26 12.70
CA SER A 66 37.05 -5.76 13.70
C SER A 66 37.01 -4.93 14.99
N ARG A 67 37.27 -5.59 16.15
CA ARG A 67 37.36 -4.91 17.43
C ARG A 67 38.35 -3.74 17.45
N ASP A 68 39.48 -3.91 16.77
CA ASP A 68 40.53 -2.88 16.73
C ASP A 68 40.06 -1.68 15.90
N LYS A 69 39.42 -1.90 14.76
CA LYS A 69 38.81 -0.83 13.96
C LYS A 69 37.71 -0.11 14.73
N LEU A 70 36.84 -0.84 15.40
CA LEU A 70 35.77 -0.25 16.21
C LEU A 70 36.36 0.59 17.35
N ARG A 71 37.37 0.12 18.08
CA ARG A 71 38.08 0.89 19.13
C ARG A 71 38.74 2.14 18.56
N GLN A 72 39.42 2.01 17.40
CA GLN A 72 40.06 3.13 16.72
C GLN A 72 39.05 4.22 16.35
N VAL A 73 37.93 3.86 15.71
CA VAL A 73 36.91 4.82 15.27
C VAL A 73 36.18 5.41 16.49
N SER A 74 35.86 4.59 17.48
CA SER A 74 35.19 5.05 18.72
C SER A 74 36.10 5.91 19.61
N ALA A 75 37.43 5.89 19.42
CA ALA A 75 38.35 6.80 20.11
C ALA A 75 38.30 8.23 19.53
N ASP A 76 37.81 8.42 18.30
CA ASP A 76 37.68 9.73 17.67
C ASP A 76 36.54 10.53 18.36
N PRO A 77 36.84 11.72 18.98
CA PRO A 77 35.84 12.55 19.59
C PRO A 77 34.74 13.04 18.63
N ALA A 78 35.07 13.25 17.35
CA ALA A 78 34.12 13.71 16.34
C ALA A 78 33.11 12.60 16.01
N PHE A 79 33.58 11.35 15.89
CA PHE A 79 32.72 10.19 15.70
C PHE A 79 31.77 9.99 16.89
N ARG A 80 32.30 9.99 18.14
CA ARG A 80 31.48 9.85 19.34
C ARG A 80 30.40 10.93 19.42
N LYS A 81 30.77 12.20 19.21
CA LYS A 81 29.81 13.31 19.21
C LYS A 81 28.69 13.11 18.20
N LYS A 82 29.00 12.55 17.02
CA LYS A 82 28.00 12.22 15.98
C LYS A 82 27.06 11.12 16.45
N VAL A 83 27.59 10.00 16.97
CA VAL A 83 26.79 8.89 17.50
C VAL A 83 25.89 9.36 18.64
N ASP A 84 26.43 10.11 19.59
CA ASP A 84 25.67 10.68 20.72
C ASP A 84 24.54 11.61 20.26
N ALA A 85 24.80 12.43 19.23
CA ALA A 85 23.78 13.31 18.66
C ALA A 85 22.65 12.51 18.00
N LEU A 86 22.98 11.44 17.26
CA LEU A 86 21.98 10.56 16.61
C LEU A 86 21.13 9.83 17.66
N VAL A 87 21.75 9.24 18.70
CA VAL A 87 21.05 8.57 19.80
C VAL A 87 20.14 9.56 20.53
N LYS A 88 20.64 10.76 20.85
CA LYS A 88 19.85 11.80 21.49
C LYS A 88 18.64 12.20 20.63
N THR A 89 18.85 12.44 19.34
CA THR A 89 17.78 12.81 18.41
C THR A 89 16.74 11.69 18.30
N ARG A 90 17.19 10.44 18.22
CA ARG A 90 16.31 9.27 18.20
C ARG A 90 15.43 9.20 19.46
N ARG A 91 16.03 9.31 20.63
CA ARG A 91 15.30 9.24 21.92
C ARG A 91 14.33 10.42 22.06
N GLN A 92 14.77 11.63 21.72
CA GLN A 92 13.89 12.80 21.72
C GLN A 92 12.71 12.63 20.76
N ALA A 93 12.97 12.14 19.56
CA ALA A 93 11.91 11.89 18.59
C ALA A 93 10.93 10.78 19.04
N ALA A 94 11.38 9.82 19.84
CA ALA A 94 10.50 8.78 20.39
C ALA A 94 9.53 9.31 21.46
N GLU A 95 9.93 10.30 22.22
CA GLU A 95 9.21 10.83 23.40
C GLU A 95 8.44 12.12 23.12
N ALA A 96 8.89 12.95 22.18
CA ALA A 96 8.28 14.25 21.93
C ALA A 96 6.86 14.11 21.38
N PRO A 97 5.89 14.96 21.80
CA PRO A 97 4.57 15.01 21.19
C PRO A 97 4.67 15.32 19.69
N ALA A 98 4.13 14.43 18.85
CA ALA A 98 4.09 14.61 17.41
C ALA A 98 2.71 15.14 16.95
N TRP A 99 2.50 15.24 15.62
CA TRP A 99 1.26 15.76 15.06
C TRP A 99 -0.01 15.16 15.71
N PHE A 100 -0.05 13.85 15.91
CA PHE A 100 -1.24 13.18 16.45
C PHE A 100 -1.54 13.66 17.89
N GLN A 101 -0.55 13.66 18.78
CA GLN A 101 -0.73 14.09 20.17
C GLN A 101 -1.03 15.60 20.27
N GLN A 102 -0.48 16.39 19.36
CA GLN A 102 -0.72 17.84 19.32
C GLN A 102 -2.11 18.18 18.78
N THR A 103 -2.58 17.43 17.77
CA THR A 103 -3.86 17.71 17.10
C THR A 103 -5.03 17.09 17.86
N TYR A 104 -4.82 15.91 18.45
CA TYR A 104 -5.85 15.12 19.13
C TYR A 104 -5.46 14.78 20.58
N PRO A 105 -5.18 15.79 21.44
CA PRO A 105 -4.66 15.53 22.81
C PRO A 105 -5.66 14.80 23.71
N GLN A 106 -6.95 14.79 23.35
CA GLN A 106 -8.02 14.08 24.07
C GLN A 106 -8.44 12.78 23.39
N SER A 107 -7.72 12.37 22.33
CA SER A 107 -8.04 11.13 21.64
C SER A 107 -7.85 9.94 22.56
N SER A 108 -8.84 9.07 22.53
CA SER A 108 -8.80 7.78 23.21
C SER A 108 -8.20 6.67 22.33
N LEU A 109 -7.88 6.95 21.06
CA LEU A 109 -7.25 5.96 20.16
C LEU A 109 -5.86 5.59 20.72
N SER A 110 -5.70 4.33 21.12
CA SER A 110 -4.48 3.82 21.73
C SER A 110 -3.69 2.90 20.80
N CYS A 111 -4.37 2.18 19.90
CA CYS A 111 -3.69 1.25 19.01
C CYS A 111 -4.47 0.99 17.72
N VAL A 112 -3.78 1.13 16.60
CA VAL A 112 -4.18 0.61 15.28
C VAL A 112 -3.24 -0.52 14.92
N VAL A 113 -3.75 -1.72 14.64
CA VAL A 113 -2.92 -2.77 14.07
C VAL A 113 -3.06 -2.77 12.55
N TYR A 114 -1.93 -2.82 11.85
CA TYR A 114 -1.83 -2.83 10.40
C TYR A 114 -1.28 -4.18 9.93
N PHE A 115 -2.12 -4.99 9.30
CA PHE A 115 -1.76 -6.31 8.78
C PHE A 115 -1.37 -6.25 7.32
N SER A 116 -0.21 -6.79 6.96
CA SER A 116 0.21 -6.93 5.57
C SER A 116 1.14 -8.12 5.39
N MET A 117 1.08 -8.78 4.22
CA MET A 117 2.04 -9.84 3.88
C MET A 117 3.45 -9.32 3.59
N GLU A 118 3.58 -8.05 3.22
CA GLU A 118 4.87 -7.47 2.85
C GLU A 118 5.03 -6.05 3.39
N PHE A 119 6.28 -5.70 3.73
CA PHE A 119 6.67 -4.36 4.17
C PHE A 119 8.01 -3.97 3.54
N MET A 120 8.02 -2.91 2.74
CA MET A 120 9.24 -2.36 2.14
C MET A 120 9.78 -1.24 3.05
N LEU A 121 10.66 -1.60 3.98
CA LEU A 121 11.28 -0.65 4.91
C LEU A 121 12.72 -0.31 4.50
N SER A 122 13.48 -1.31 4.13
CA SER A 122 14.87 -1.21 3.68
C SER A 122 15.27 -2.51 2.97
N GLU A 123 16.29 -2.44 2.11
CA GLU A 123 16.89 -3.64 1.51
C GLU A 123 17.55 -4.55 2.56
N ALA A 124 17.95 -4.01 3.71
CA ALA A 124 18.45 -4.80 4.84
C ALA A 124 17.39 -5.73 5.47
N LEU A 125 16.12 -5.56 5.13
CA LEU A 125 15.00 -6.40 5.57
C LEU A 125 14.13 -6.77 4.36
N PRO A 126 14.52 -7.78 3.56
CA PRO A 126 13.91 -8.09 2.27
C PRO A 126 12.61 -8.90 2.41
N ILE A 127 11.58 -8.29 2.98
CA ILE A 127 10.23 -8.86 3.20
C ILE A 127 9.18 -8.17 2.32
N TYR A 128 9.53 -7.84 1.10
CA TYR A 128 8.67 -7.15 0.14
C TYR A 128 8.88 -7.65 -1.29
N SER A 129 7.91 -7.41 -2.16
CA SER A 129 8.02 -7.69 -3.59
C SER A 129 7.69 -6.48 -4.46
N GLY A 130 6.82 -5.58 -4.02
CA GLY A 130 6.34 -4.50 -4.88
C GLY A 130 5.59 -3.37 -4.19
N GLY A 131 4.61 -2.82 -4.91
CA GLY A 131 3.89 -1.61 -4.50
C GLY A 131 3.11 -1.73 -3.20
N LEU A 132 2.55 -2.91 -2.91
CA LEU A 132 1.80 -3.16 -1.68
C LEU A 132 2.74 -3.06 -0.46
N GLY A 133 3.93 -3.67 -0.53
CA GLY A 133 4.95 -3.56 0.51
C GLY A 133 5.48 -2.14 0.65
N ASN A 134 5.60 -1.39 -0.45
CA ASN A 134 5.96 0.02 -0.40
C ASN A 134 4.96 0.83 0.43
N VAL A 135 3.65 0.67 0.14
CA VAL A 135 2.60 1.37 0.89
C VAL A 135 2.63 1.00 2.37
N ALA A 136 2.76 -0.30 2.69
CA ALA A 136 2.84 -0.77 4.08
C ALA A 136 4.06 -0.24 4.83
N GLY A 137 5.24 -0.24 4.20
CA GLY A 137 6.46 0.31 4.79
C GLY A 137 6.38 1.82 5.01
N ASP A 138 5.93 2.56 4.00
CA ASP A 138 5.77 4.01 4.05
C ASP A 138 4.70 4.44 5.06
N GLN A 139 3.62 3.64 5.22
CA GLN A 139 2.60 3.83 6.25
C GLN A 139 3.20 3.77 7.66
N LEU A 140 4.06 2.77 7.95
CA LEU A 140 4.70 2.66 9.27
C LEU A 140 5.67 3.80 9.54
N LYS A 141 6.48 4.19 8.54
CA LYS A 141 7.43 5.31 8.65
C LYS A 141 6.70 6.63 8.90
N ALA A 142 5.67 6.92 8.11
CA ALA A 142 4.87 8.13 8.28
C ALA A 142 4.06 8.13 9.59
N ALA A 143 3.52 6.99 10.02
CA ALA A 143 2.88 6.86 11.33
C ALA A 143 3.86 7.13 12.48
N SER A 144 5.11 6.66 12.35
CA SER A 144 6.19 6.98 13.30
C SER A 144 6.44 8.48 13.37
N ASP A 145 6.60 9.15 12.23
CA ASP A 145 6.89 10.59 12.16
C ASP A 145 5.74 11.43 12.72
N LEU A 146 4.51 11.03 12.46
CA LEU A 146 3.30 11.73 12.91
C LEU A 146 2.84 11.35 14.33
N GLY A 147 3.45 10.35 14.95
CA GLY A 147 3.07 9.87 16.28
C GLY A 147 1.73 9.13 16.34
N VAL A 148 1.21 8.63 15.20
CA VAL A 148 -0.02 7.83 15.18
C VAL A 148 0.27 6.46 15.78
N PRO A 149 -0.55 5.95 16.73
CA PRO A 149 -0.26 4.72 17.46
C PRO A 149 -0.54 3.47 16.61
N VAL A 150 0.34 3.20 15.64
CA VAL A 150 0.24 2.04 14.74
C VAL A 150 1.20 0.95 15.19
N VAL A 151 0.77 -0.31 15.03
CA VAL A 151 1.59 -1.52 15.16
C VAL A 151 1.44 -2.33 13.89
N GLY A 152 2.55 -2.73 13.26
CA GLY A 152 2.54 -3.60 12.10
C GLY A 152 2.55 -5.08 12.49
N VAL A 153 1.91 -5.94 11.68
CA VAL A 153 1.99 -7.40 11.76
C VAL A 153 2.22 -7.97 10.38
N GLY A 154 3.25 -8.80 10.23
CA GLY A 154 3.64 -9.43 8.99
C GLY A 154 4.30 -10.79 9.19
N LEU A 155 4.95 -11.29 8.13
CA LEU A 155 5.67 -12.55 8.12
C LEU A 155 7.17 -12.32 7.89
N LEU A 156 8.01 -13.11 8.56
CA LEU A 156 9.45 -13.17 8.30
C LEU A 156 9.73 -14.28 7.29
N TYR A 157 10.18 -13.90 6.11
CA TYR A 157 10.44 -14.86 5.04
C TYR A 157 11.90 -15.34 5.05
N GLN A 158 12.10 -16.66 4.93
CA GLN A 158 13.43 -17.28 4.89
C GLN A 158 14.18 -16.94 3.60
N GLN A 159 13.48 -16.85 2.46
CA GLN A 159 14.03 -16.47 1.16
C GLN A 159 13.42 -15.18 0.61
N GLY A 160 12.25 -14.76 1.12
CA GLY A 160 11.58 -13.55 0.68
C GLY A 160 11.13 -13.61 -0.78
N TYR A 161 11.33 -12.49 -1.50
CA TYR A 161 11.19 -12.44 -2.94
C TYR A 161 12.55 -12.74 -3.59
N PHE A 162 12.54 -13.22 -4.83
CA PHE A 162 13.76 -13.71 -5.48
C PHE A 162 14.75 -12.60 -5.87
N ARG A 163 16.04 -12.98 -5.99
CA ARG A 163 17.09 -12.18 -6.63
C ARG A 163 17.13 -12.52 -8.12
N GLN A 164 17.26 -11.49 -8.97
CA GLN A 164 17.24 -11.65 -10.43
C GLN A 164 18.65 -11.70 -11.00
N VAL A 165 18.91 -12.70 -11.82
CA VAL A 165 20.09 -12.78 -12.71
C VAL A 165 19.61 -12.85 -14.15
N ILE A 166 20.30 -12.16 -15.05
CA ILE A 166 20.06 -12.24 -16.49
C ILE A 166 21.14 -13.12 -17.10
N ASP A 167 20.73 -14.19 -17.77
CA ASP A 167 21.66 -15.12 -18.42
C ASP A 167 22.18 -14.60 -19.78
N ASN A 168 23.01 -15.41 -20.42
CA ASN A 168 23.61 -15.06 -21.68
C ASN A 168 22.57 -14.89 -22.83
N ASP A 169 21.43 -15.55 -22.75
CA ASP A 169 20.35 -15.46 -23.73
C ASP A 169 19.41 -14.27 -23.44
N GLY A 170 19.67 -13.56 -22.36
CA GLY A 170 18.85 -12.44 -21.90
C GLY A 170 17.62 -12.85 -21.09
N ALA A 171 17.53 -14.13 -20.69
CA ALA A 171 16.41 -14.63 -19.92
C ALA A 171 16.62 -14.40 -18.41
N GLN A 172 15.54 -14.07 -17.72
CA GLN A 172 15.53 -13.93 -16.27
C GLN A 172 15.65 -15.28 -15.57
N GLN A 173 16.59 -15.40 -14.64
CA GLN A 173 16.72 -16.48 -13.69
C GLN A 173 16.40 -15.97 -12.29
N ALA A 174 15.67 -16.77 -11.49
CA ALA A 174 15.33 -16.44 -10.11
C ALA A 174 16.21 -17.23 -9.14
N LEU A 175 16.84 -16.52 -8.21
CA LEU A 175 17.63 -17.09 -7.13
C LEU A 175 16.96 -16.79 -5.79
N PHE A 176 16.96 -17.76 -4.87
CA PHE A 176 16.31 -17.63 -3.56
C PHE A 176 17.35 -17.81 -2.44
N PRO A 177 18.21 -16.81 -2.18
CA PRO A 177 19.17 -16.87 -1.09
C PRO A 177 18.43 -16.90 0.26
N TYR A 178 19.04 -17.60 1.22
CA TYR A 178 18.50 -17.64 2.58
C TYR A 178 18.80 -16.32 3.31
N ASN A 179 17.76 -15.72 3.87
CA ASN A 179 17.85 -14.55 4.72
C ASN A 179 18.08 -15.01 6.18
N ASP A 180 19.32 -14.96 6.65
CA ASP A 180 19.64 -15.31 8.03
C ASP A 180 19.07 -14.23 8.99
N PRO A 181 18.10 -14.58 9.86
CA PRO A 181 17.56 -13.63 10.84
C PRO A 181 18.63 -12.99 11.74
N GLY A 182 19.77 -13.67 11.94
CA GLY A 182 20.89 -13.12 12.70
C GLY A 182 21.59 -11.95 12.02
N GLN A 183 21.45 -11.80 10.71
CA GLN A 183 22.00 -10.70 9.91
C GLN A 183 20.99 -9.57 9.63
N LEU A 184 19.72 -9.75 9.99
CA LEU A 184 18.69 -8.76 9.79
C LEU A 184 18.61 -7.79 11.00
N PRO A 185 18.21 -6.53 10.81
CA PRO A 185 18.05 -5.56 11.89
C PRO A 185 16.76 -5.79 12.69
N ILE A 186 16.60 -7.01 13.21
CA ILE A 186 15.43 -7.50 13.95
C ILE A 186 15.81 -8.13 15.27
N ALA A 187 14.94 -8.08 16.26
CA ALA A 187 15.15 -8.68 17.56
C ALA A 187 14.14 -9.81 17.85
N PRO A 188 14.58 -10.94 18.43
CA PRO A 188 13.67 -12.01 18.82
C PRO A 188 12.75 -11.55 19.96
N LEU A 189 11.46 -11.89 19.88
CA LEU A 189 10.54 -11.68 21.00
C LEU A 189 10.74 -12.78 22.03
N ARG A 190 10.91 -12.37 23.30
CA ARG A 190 11.15 -13.27 24.42
C ARG A 190 10.15 -13.05 25.54
N GLN A 191 9.86 -14.12 26.24
CA GLN A 191 9.13 -14.09 27.50
C GLN A 191 10.02 -13.50 28.62
N PRO A 192 9.45 -13.09 29.76
CA PRO A 192 10.22 -12.55 30.89
C PRO A 192 11.29 -13.49 31.45
N ASN A 193 11.13 -14.81 31.25
CA ASN A 193 12.11 -15.85 31.63
C ASN A 193 13.28 -15.98 30.64
N GLY A 194 13.30 -15.19 29.55
CA GLY A 194 14.32 -15.23 28.51
C GLY A 194 14.09 -16.26 27.40
N GLU A 195 13.08 -17.12 27.51
CA GLU A 195 12.71 -18.07 26.46
C GLU A 195 12.03 -17.37 25.29
N TRP A 196 12.02 -17.99 24.11
CA TRP A 196 11.29 -17.50 22.96
C TRP A 196 9.79 -17.39 23.25
N LEU A 197 9.20 -16.27 22.85
CA LEU A 197 7.74 -16.19 22.74
C LEU A 197 7.32 -17.04 21.55
N LYS A 198 6.66 -18.17 21.86
CA LYS A 198 6.13 -19.09 20.85
C LYS A 198 4.62 -19.14 20.91
N LEU A 199 4.00 -19.17 19.75
CA LEU A 199 2.56 -19.33 19.59
C LEU A 199 2.28 -20.66 18.92
N GLN A 200 1.15 -21.26 19.24
CA GLN A 200 0.67 -22.46 18.58
C GLN A 200 -0.49 -22.12 17.65
N LEU A 201 -0.41 -22.59 16.42
CA LEU A 201 -1.50 -22.57 15.43
C LEU A 201 -1.88 -24.03 15.13
N ASP A 202 -3.15 -24.36 15.35
CA ASP A 202 -3.66 -25.70 15.09
C ASP A 202 -3.97 -25.82 13.60
N LEU A 203 -3.08 -26.48 12.85
CA LEU A 203 -3.30 -26.88 11.46
C LEU A 203 -3.63 -28.37 11.39
N PRO A 204 -4.20 -28.85 10.27
CA PRO A 204 -4.50 -30.27 10.09
C PRO A 204 -3.28 -31.15 10.32
N GLY A 205 -3.45 -32.21 11.13
CA GLY A 205 -2.42 -33.19 11.45
C GLY A 205 -1.54 -32.80 12.62
N TYR A 206 -0.84 -31.67 12.57
CA TYR A 206 0.10 -31.26 13.62
C TYR A 206 0.01 -29.76 13.90
N PRO A 207 0.13 -29.35 15.18
CA PRO A 207 0.21 -27.94 15.51
C PRO A 207 1.50 -27.33 14.95
N VAL A 208 1.41 -26.06 14.53
CA VAL A 208 2.55 -25.29 14.07
C VAL A 208 2.96 -24.29 15.14
N TRP A 209 4.24 -24.33 15.50
CA TRP A 209 4.84 -23.38 16.41
C TRP A 209 5.37 -22.17 15.63
N LEU A 210 4.95 -21.00 16.01
CA LEU A 210 5.37 -19.73 15.44
C LEU A 210 6.28 -19.00 16.44
N ARG A 211 7.45 -18.58 15.97
CA ARG A 211 8.30 -17.61 16.67
C ARG A 211 7.89 -16.22 16.21
N ALA A 212 8.24 -15.23 16.99
CA ALA A 212 7.98 -13.85 16.65
C ALA A 212 9.23 -12.99 16.78
N TRP A 213 9.37 -12.04 15.87
CA TRP A 213 10.46 -11.08 15.79
C TRP A 213 9.90 -9.66 15.84
N GLN A 214 10.68 -8.71 16.35
CA GLN A 214 10.34 -7.30 16.41
C GLN A 214 11.30 -6.49 15.56
N VAL A 215 10.74 -5.56 14.77
CA VAL A 215 11.44 -4.50 14.05
C VAL A 215 11.06 -3.17 14.68
N GLN A 216 12.04 -2.33 15.01
CA GLN A 216 11.79 -0.97 15.48
C GLN A 216 11.79 -0.03 14.28
N VAL A 217 10.66 0.67 14.05
CA VAL A 217 10.48 1.65 12.96
C VAL A 217 10.21 3.02 13.58
N GLY A 218 11.27 3.65 14.12
CA GLY A 218 11.13 4.87 14.91
C GLY A 218 10.28 4.64 16.17
N ARG A 219 9.08 5.23 16.23
CA ARG A 219 8.10 5.05 17.33
C ARG A 219 7.27 3.77 17.20
N VAL A 220 7.15 3.26 15.97
CA VAL A 220 6.27 2.14 15.61
C VAL A 220 7.02 0.83 15.72
N LYS A 221 6.31 -0.23 16.08
CA LYS A 221 6.82 -1.60 16.08
C LYS A 221 6.16 -2.41 14.95
N LEU A 222 6.97 -3.21 14.26
CA LEU A 222 6.49 -4.23 13.34
C LEU A 222 6.82 -5.59 13.94
N TYR A 223 5.84 -6.45 14.05
CA TYR A 223 6.00 -7.81 14.50
C TYR A 223 5.91 -8.78 13.31
N LEU A 224 6.87 -9.69 13.24
CA LEU A 224 6.98 -10.65 12.16
C LEU A 224 6.88 -12.07 12.70
N LEU A 225 5.97 -12.86 12.15
CA LEU A 225 5.79 -14.26 12.48
C LEU A 225 6.68 -15.14 11.61
N ASP A 226 7.26 -16.18 12.22
CA ASP A 226 8.21 -17.09 11.61
C ASP A 226 7.86 -18.53 11.97
N SER A 227 7.58 -19.36 10.98
CA SER A 227 7.28 -20.79 11.16
C SER A 227 8.54 -21.67 11.21
N ASN A 228 9.74 -21.12 10.96
CA ASN A 228 10.99 -21.88 10.94
C ASN A 228 11.50 -22.21 12.36
N ASP A 229 10.69 -22.96 13.11
CA ASP A 229 11.06 -23.50 14.42
C ASP A 229 11.40 -25.01 14.32
N LEU A 230 12.44 -25.45 15.03
CA LEU A 230 12.89 -26.84 14.99
C LEU A 230 11.85 -27.84 15.56
N ALA A 231 10.90 -27.37 16.35
CA ALA A 231 9.79 -28.19 16.84
C ALA A 231 8.74 -28.48 15.76
N ASN A 232 8.77 -27.76 14.64
CA ASN A 232 7.85 -27.96 13.54
C ASN A 232 8.29 -29.10 12.63
N TYR A 233 7.30 -29.77 12.06
CA TYR A 233 7.50 -30.69 10.94
C TYR A 233 8.15 -29.95 9.76
N PRO A 234 9.06 -30.58 8.98
CA PRO A 234 9.81 -29.89 7.93
C PRO A 234 8.94 -29.10 6.93
N ALA A 235 7.78 -29.62 6.53
CA ALA A 235 6.87 -28.89 5.64
C ALA A 235 6.30 -27.62 6.29
N HIS A 236 5.96 -27.68 7.57
CA HIS A 236 5.45 -26.51 8.31
C HIS A 236 6.52 -25.45 8.57
N ARG A 237 7.79 -25.83 8.65
CA ARG A 237 8.90 -24.87 8.72
C ARG A 237 8.99 -24.01 7.47
N GLY A 238 8.56 -24.53 6.33
CA GLY A 238 8.53 -23.85 5.04
C GLY A 238 7.34 -22.91 4.80
N ILE A 239 6.37 -22.82 5.72
CA ILE A 239 5.21 -21.92 5.52
C ILE A 239 5.67 -20.48 5.28
N THR A 240 6.62 -19.98 6.05
CA THR A 240 7.20 -18.64 5.86
C THR A 240 8.51 -18.68 5.06
N SER A 241 8.60 -19.48 3.98
CA SER A 241 9.79 -19.52 3.13
C SER A 241 9.84 -18.38 2.13
N GLU A 242 8.94 -18.36 1.17
CA GLU A 242 8.91 -17.42 0.04
C GLU A 242 7.69 -16.51 0.10
N LEU A 243 7.89 -15.24 -0.20
CA LEU A 243 6.79 -14.30 -0.39
C LEU A 243 6.12 -14.57 -1.74
N TYR A 244 4.82 -14.86 -1.71
CA TYR A 244 4.01 -15.24 -2.88
C TYR A 244 4.50 -16.50 -3.62
N GLY A 245 5.24 -17.36 -2.93
CA GLY A 245 5.67 -18.66 -3.44
C GLY A 245 4.62 -19.75 -3.25
N GLY A 246 4.89 -20.91 -3.87
CA GLY A 246 4.06 -22.11 -3.72
C GLY A 246 2.70 -22.07 -4.41
N GLY A 247 1.86 -23.05 -4.08
CA GLY A 247 0.51 -23.17 -4.59
C GLY A 247 -0.55 -22.60 -3.61
N PRO A 248 -1.86 -22.79 -3.93
CA PRO A 248 -2.97 -22.28 -3.13
C PRO A 248 -2.96 -22.73 -1.68
N GLU A 249 -2.51 -23.95 -1.41
CA GLU A 249 -2.43 -24.47 -0.02
C GLU A 249 -1.40 -23.74 0.82
N LEU A 250 -0.18 -23.54 0.30
CA LEU A 250 0.84 -22.75 1.01
C LEU A 250 0.38 -21.30 1.20
N ARG A 251 -0.27 -20.75 0.20
CA ARG A 251 -0.86 -19.41 0.29
C ARG A 251 -1.87 -19.31 1.42
N LEU A 252 -2.82 -20.27 1.49
CA LEU A 252 -3.79 -20.33 2.59
C LEU A 252 -3.10 -20.44 3.95
N GLN A 253 -2.07 -21.29 4.08
CA GLN A 253 -1.32 -21.44 5.33
C GLN A 253 -0.63 -20.13 5.73
N GLN A 254 -0.04 -19.40 4.81
CA GLN A 254 0.56 -18.08 5.08
C GLN A 254 -0.48 -17.08 5.58
N GLU A 255 -1.66 -17.05 4.97
CA GLU A 255 -2.75 -16.15 5.38
C GLU A 255 -3.34 -16.52 6.73
N LEU A 256 -3.41 -17.81 7.07
CA LEU A 256 -3.78 -18.28 8.40
C LEU A 256 -2.73 -17.87 9.46
N VAL A 257 -1.44 -18.01 9.14
CA VAL A 257 -0.36 -17.57 10.04
C VAL A 257 -0.43 -16.06 10.23
N LEU A 258 -0.61 -15.28 9.16
CA LEU A 258 -0.71 -13.82 9.23
C LEU A 258 -1.91 -13.39 10.06
N GLY A 259 -3.11 -13.82 9.70
CA GLY A 259 -4.36 -13.34 10.29
C GLY A 259 -4.59 -13.90 11.69
N ILE A 260 -4.70 -15.23 11.81
CA ILE A 260 -4.98 -15.89 13.10
C ILE A 260 -3.74 -15.84 14.00
N GLY A 261 -2.57 -16.21 13.48
CA GLY A 261 -1.32 -16.17 14.24
C GLY A 261 -0.96 -14.76 14.68
N GLY A 262 -1.12 -13.76 13.79
CA GLY A 262 -0.86 -12.36 14.08
C GLY A 262 -1.76 -11.79 15.17
N TRP A 263 -3.05 -12.09 15.15
CA TRP A 263 -3.96 -11.64 16.21
C TRP A 263 -3.64 -12.30 17.56
N ARG A 264 -3.30 -13.60 17.57
CA ARG A 264 -2.83 -14.29 18.78
C ARG A 264 -1.55 -13.69 19.34
N LEU A 265 -0.64 -13.24 18.46
CA LEU A 265 0.57 -12.55 18.89
C LEU A 265 0.26 -11.27 19.64
N LEU A 266 -0.63 -10.44 19.11
CA LEU A 266 -1.05 -9.19 19.76
C LEU A 266 -1.62 -9.47 21.15
N HIS A 267 -2.50 -10.46 21.27
CA HIS A 267 -3.06 -10.86 22.55
C HIS A 267 -1.99 -11.34 23.54
N ALA A 268 -1.02 -12.17 23.07
CA ALA A 268 0.08 -12.63 23.89
C ALA A 268 1.02 -11.51 24.37
N LEU A 269 1.10 -10.41 23.60
CA LEU A 269 1.85 -9.20 23.97
C LEU A 269 1.03 -8.21 24.83
N GLY A 270 -0.23 -8.53 25.14
CA GLY A 270 -1.13 -7.62 25.87
C GLY A 270 -1.55 -6.39 25.06
N ILE A 271 -1.42 -6.44 23.74
CA ILE A 271 -1.84 -5.35 22.83
C ILE A 271 -3.30 -5.54 22.47
N GLN A 272 -4.10 -4.52 22.72
CA GLN A 272 -5.54 -4.51 22.46
C GLN A 272 -5.87 -3.42 21.44
N PRO A 273 -5.86 -3.70 20.12
CA PRO A 273 -6.14 -2.70 19.11
C PRO A 273 -7.63 -2.35 19.04
N GLU A 274 -7.94 -1.06 19.01
CA GLU A 274 -9.28 -0.61 18.68
C GLU A 274 -9.56 -0.76 17.18
N VAL A 275 -8.54 -0.51 16.36
CA VAL A 275 -8.65 -0.56 14.89
C VAL A 275 -7.78 -1.67 14.33
N CYS A 276 -8.37 -2.47 13.45
CA CYS A 276 -7.67 -3.48 12.64
C CYS A 276 -7.71 -3.04 11.18
N HIS A 277 -6.58 -2.61 10.65
CA HIS A 277 -6.43 -2.23 9.25
C HIS A 277 -5.88 -3.40 8.45
N LEU A 278 -6.67 -3.91 7.52
CA LEU A 278 -6.33 -5.01 6.62
C LEU A 278 -5.80 -4.43 5.31
N ASN A 279 -4.51 -4.58 5.08
CA ASN A 279 -3.86 -4.17 3.84
C ASN A 279 -3.94 -5.30 2.83
N GLU A 280 -5.02 -5.36 2.08
CA GLU A 280 -5.46 -6.39 1.14
C GLU A 280 -6.16 -7.60 1.82
N GLY A 281 -6.85 -8.41 0.98
CA GLY A 281 -7.67 -9.53 1.42
C GLY A 281 -6.91 -10.63 2.15
N HIS A 282 -5.64 -10.82 1.85
CA HIS A 282 -4.80 -11.86 2.48
C HIS A 282 -4.67 -11.73 4.01
N ALA A 283 -5.01 -10.59 4.58
CA ALA A 283 -5.03 -10.39 6.02
C ALA A 283 -6.39 -10.70 6.68
N ALA A 284 -7.42 -11.05 5.92
CA ALA A 284 -8.82 -11.08 6.38
C ALA A 284 -9.10 -12.12 7.47
N PHE A 285 -8.30 -13.18 7.62
CA PHE A 285 -8.48 -14.12 8.73
C PHE A 285 -8.25 -13.49 10.12
N ALA A 286 -7.62 -12.32 10.20
CA ALA A 286 -7.54 -11.56 11.45
C ALA A 286 -8.92 -11.19 12.00
N ILE A 287 -9.92 -11.00 11.14
CA ILE A 287 -11.32 -10.74 11.50
C ILE A 287 -11.87 -11.86 12.37
N LEU A 288 -11.64 -13.11 11.96
CA LEU A 288 -12.17 -14.30 12.65
C LEU A 288 -11.56 -14.44 14.04
N GLU A 289 -10.24 -14.28 14.15
CA GLU A 289 -9.57 -14.43 15.44
C GLU A 289 -9.83 -13.23 16.36
N ARG A 290 -10.03 -12.03 15.81
CA ARG A 290 -10.53 -10.86 16.57
C ARG A 290 -11.90 -11.13 17.18
N ALA A 291 -12.83 -11.62 16.36
CA ALA A 291 -14.17 -11.99 16.84
C ALA A 291 -14.09 -13.09 17.91
N ARG A 292 -13.25 -14.13 17.70
CA ARG A 292 -13.03 -15.20 18.68
C ARG A 292 -12.47 -14.67 20.02
N THR A 293 -11.54 -13.74 19.96
CA THR A 293 -10.99 -13.09 21.16
C THR A 293 -12.11 -12.40 21.93
N PHE A 294 -12.95 -11.62 21.24
CA PHE A 294 -14.12 -10.96 21.83
C PHE A 294 -15.12 -11.96 22.41
N MET A 295 -15.39 -13.09 21.73
CA MET A 295 -16.22 -14.17 22.26
C MET A 295 -15.68 -14.69 23.60
N ASN A 296 -14.39 -14.95 23.69
CA ASN A 296 -13.76 -15.48 24.90
C ASN A 296 -13.83 -14.49 26.07
N GLU A 297 -13.73 -13.19 25.79
CA GLU A 297 -13.76 -12.13 26.80
C GLU A 297 -15.20 -11.85 27.30
N THR A 298 -16.20 -11.98 26.42
CA THR A 298 -17.58 -11.53 26.69
C THR A 298 -18.58 -12.65 26.85
N GLY A 299 -18.26 -13.87 26.40
CA GLY A 299 -19.20 -15.00 26.36
C GLY A 299 -20.28 -14.90 25.27
N GLN A 300 -20.16 -13.94 24.33
CA GLN A 300 -21.10 -13.76 23.24
C GLN A 300 -20.90 -14.78 22.12
N PRO A 301 -21.93 -15.12 21.33
CA PRO A 301 -21.80 -15.96 20.15
C PRO A 301 -21.04 -15.24 19.03
N PHE A 302 -20.54 -16.00 18.06
CA PHE A 302 -19.69 -15.49 16.97
C PHE A 302 -20.34 -14.35 16.18
N GLU A 303 -21.60 -14.45 15.82
CA GLU A 303 -22.32 -13.43 15.06
C GLU A 303 -22.37 -12.07 15.78
N VAL A 304 -22.58 -12.09 17.11
CA VAL A 304 -22.58 -10.89 17.96
C VAL A 304 -21.17 -10.33 18.08
N ALA A 305 -20.18 -11.19 18.27
CA ALA A 305 -18.77 -10.80 18.32
C ALA A 305 -18.31 -10.16 17.01
N LEU A 306 -18.70 -10.75 15.88
CA LEU A 306 -18.42 -10.19 14.56
C LEU A 306 -19.10 -8.84 14.35
N ALA A 307 -20.39 -8.71 14.71
CA ALA A 307 -21.14 -7.46 14.61
C ALA A 307 -20.52 -6.33 15.48
N ALA A 308 -20.00 -6.68 16.66
CA ALA A 308 -19.32 -5.72 17.51
C ALA A 308 -17.92 -5.33 16.97
N THR A 309 -17.11 -6.31 16.60
CA THR A 309 -15.71 -6.07 16.23
C THR A 309 -15.51 -5.50 14.82
N ARG A 310 -16.44 -5.76 13.88
CA ARG A 310 -16.32 -5.26 12.51
C ARG A 310 -16.25 -3.74 12.41
N ALA A 311 -16.91 -3.01 13.31
CA ALA A 311 -16.88 -1.55 13.34
C ALA A 311 -15.47 -0.98 13.49
N GLY A 312 -14.57 -1.71 14.13
CA GLY A 312 -13.16 -1.36 14.27
C GLY A 312 -12.29 -1.92 13.16
N ASN A 313 -12.81 -2.57 12.12
CA ASN A 313 -12.04 -3.11 11.01
C ASN A 313 -12.13 -2.19 9.79
N LEU A 314 -10.99 -1.94 9.17
CA LEU A 314 -10.86 -1.22 7.90
C LEU A 314 -10.21 -2.13 6.87
N PHE A 315 -10.80 -2.25 5.70
CA PHE A 315 -10.26 -2.99 4.57
C PHE A 315 -9.79 -2.04 3.47
N THR A 316 -8.53 -2.14 3.09
CA THR A 316 -7.97 -1.44 1.93
C THR A 316 -7.61 -2.46 0.86
N THR A 317 -8.27 -2.39 -0.31
CA THR A 317 -7.93 -3.21 -1.47
C THR A 317 -6.91 -2.51 -2.36
N HIS A 318 -5.97 -3.30 -2.89
CA HIS A 318 -4.99 -2.87 -3.89
C HIS A 318 -5.19 -3.55 -5.24
N THR A 319 -6.21 -4.37 -5.36
CA THR A 319 -6.49 -5.20 -6.53
C THR A 319 -7.47 -4.49 -7.46
N ALA A 320 -7.06 -4.28 -8.71
CA ALA A 320 -7.87 -3.60 -9.74
C ALA A 320 -8.64 -4.56 -10.65
N VAL A 321 -8.45 -5.88 -10.51
CA VAL A 321 -9.11 -6.92 -11.34
C VAL A 321 -9.58 -8.09 -10.49
N ALA A 322 -10.76 -8.62 -10.76
CA ALA A 322 -11.37 -9.70 -9.98
C ALA A 322 -10.52 -10.99 -9.90
N ALA A 323 -9.73 -11.27 -10.93
CA ALA A 323 -8.83 -12.42 -10.97
C ALA A 323 -7.64 -12.32 -10.02
N GLY A 324 -7.34 -11.12 -9.50
CA GLY A 324 -6.25 -10.89 -8.56
C GLY A 324 -6.60 -11.12 -7.09
N PHE A 325 -7.87 -11.38 -6.77
CA PHE A 325 -8.27 -11.73 -5.40
C PHE A 325 -7.87 -13.16 -5.05
N ASP A 326 -7.34 -13.37 -3.84
CA ASP A 326 -7.08 -14.71 -3.33
C ASP A 326 -8.40 -15.47 -3.12
N ARG A 327 -8.49 -16.64 -3.74
CA ARG A 327 -9.66 -17.52 -3.70
C ARG A 327 -9.22 -18.95 -3.41
N PHE A 328 -9.94 -19.58 -2.49
CA PHE A 328 -9.64 -20.93 -2.06
C PHE A 328 -10.80 -21.88 -2.33
N ASP A 329 -10.47 -23.10 -2.74
CA ASP A 329 -11.45 -24.16 -2.89
C ASP A 329 -12.19 -24.44 -1.58
N PRO A 330 -13.52 -24.67 -1.59
CA PRO A 330 -14.28 -24.95 -0.39
C PRO A 330 -13.77 -26.12 0.43
N GLY A 331 -13.29 -27.18 -0.24
CA GLY A 331 -12.72 -28.36 0.43
C GLY A 331 -11.39 -28.02 1.12
N LEU A 332 -10.61 -27.10 0.58
CA LEU A 332 -9.39 -26.62 1.23
C LEU A 332 -9.74 -25.81 2.50
N ILE A 333 -10.74 -24.95 2.43
CA ILE A 333 -11.25 -24.21 3.60
C ILE A 333 -11.82 -25.17 4.65
N GLU A 334 -12.61 -26.16 4.23
CA GLU A 334 -13.12 -27.21 5.14
C GLU A 334 -11.97 -27.91 5.87
N HIS A 335 -10.95 -28.33 5.12
CA HIS A 335 -9.78 -29.02 5.68
C HIS A 335 -9.06 -28.20 6.76
N TYR A 336 -8.80 -26.91 6.51
CA TYR A 336 -8.04 -26.07 7.44
C TYR A 336 -8.88 -25.36 8.51
N LEU A 337 -10.11 -25.00 8.20
CA LEU A 337 -10.94 -24.17 9.07
C LEU A 337 -12.24 -24.83 9.54
N GLY A 338 -12.61 -26.02 9.05
CA GLY A 338 -13.85 -26.71 9.47
C GLY A 338 -13.88 -26.97 10.97
N GLY A 339 -12.78 -27.51 11.51
CA GLY A 339 -12.64 -27.71 12.98
C GLY A 339 -12.59 -26.39 13.76
N TYR A 340 -11.97 -25.37 13.21
CA TYR A 340 -11.90 -24.05 13.82
C TYR A 340 -13.29 -23.39 13.88
N ALA A 341 -14.09 -23.45 12.81
CA ALA A 341 -15.44 -22.94 12.78
C ALA A 341 -16.32 -23.57 13.87
N GLN A 342 -16.32 -24.89 13.95
CA GLN A 342 -17.18 -25.61 14.92
C GLN A 342 -16.71 -25.48 16.35
N GLN A 343 -15.41 -25.67 16.62
CA GLN A 343 -14.88 -25.78 17.99
C GLN A 343 -14.45 -24.45 18.58
N LYS A 344 -14.03 -23.48 17.75
CA LYS A 344 -13.49 -22.19 18.23
C LYS A 344 -14.46 -21.03 18.02
N LEU A 345 -15.25 -21.07 16.93
CA LEU A 345 -16.24 -20.01 16.64
C LEU A 345 -17.67 -20.43 17.01
N GLY A 346 -17.92 -21.74 17.22
CA GLY A 346 -19.27 -22.23 17.51
C GLY A 346 -20.28 -22.00 16.37
N THR A 347 -19.77 -21.92 15.12
CA THR A 347 -20.58 -21.70 13.91
C THR A 347 -20.45 -22.88 12.95
N THR A 348 -21.31 -22.95 11.93
CA THR A 348 -21.22 -24.03 10.93
C THR A 348 -20.17 -23.69 9.88
N LEU A 349 -19.66 -24.74 9.19
CA LEU A 349 -18.80 -24.53 8.02
C LEU A 349 -19.53 -23.74 6.93
N HIS A 350 -20.83 -23.98 6.74
CA HIS A 350 -21.66 -23.25 5.78
C HIS A 350 -21.65 -21.73 6.08
N ASP A 351 -21.88 -21.34 7.32
CA ASP A 351 -21.91 -19.92 7.73
C ASP A 351 -20.53 -19.28 7.60
N LEU A 352 -19.44 -20.02 7.89
CA LEU A 352 -18.08 -19.53 7.64
C LEU A 352 -17.83 -19.30 6.14
N LEU A 353 -18.18 -20.28 5.30
CA LEU A 353 -18.02 -20.17 3.83
C LEU A 353 -18.87 -19.04 3.23
N ALA A 354 -20.05 -18.79 3.79
CA ALA A 354 -20.92 -17.68 3.39
C ALA A 354 -20.24 -16.32 3.47
N LEU A 355 -19.31 -16.12 4.41
CA LEU A 355 -18.56 -14.86 4.53
C LEU A 355 -17.65 -14.58 3.32
N GLY A 356 -17.17 -15.62 2.64
CA GLY A 356 -16.28 -15.49 1.46
C GLY A 356 -16.96 -15.71 0.12
N ARG A 357 -18.28 -15.88 0.05
CA ARG A 357 -19.03 -16.17 -1.18
C ARG A 357 -19.92 -15.01 -1.60
N GLN A 358 -20.11 -14.83 -2.89
CA GLN A 358 -21.15 -13.95 -3.42
C GLN A 358 -22.53 -14.52 -3.07
N ASN A 359 -22.79 -15.77 -3.46
CA ASN A 359 -24.00 -16.51 -3.10
C ASN A 359 -23.71 -17.48 -1.94
N PRO A 360 -24.17 -17.19 -0.71
CA PRO A 360 -23.95 -18.06 0.44
C PRO A 360 -24.37 -19.52 0.24
N ASN A 361 -25.38 -19.77 -0.61
CA ASN A 361 -25.95 -21.09 -0.85
C ASN A 361 -25.30 -21.88 -2.00
N ASP A 362 -24.36 -21.27 -2.75
CA ASP A 362 -23.63 -21.98 -3.80
C ASP A 362 -22.43 -22.73 -3.17
N ALA A 363 -22.62 -24.05 -3.02
CA ALA A 363 -21.60 -24.92 -2.42
C ALA A 363 -20.33 -25.03 -3.29
N SER A 364 -20.41 -24.71 -4.59
CA SER A 364 -19.28 -24.78 -5.55
C SER A 364 -18.46 -23.50 -5.61
N GLU A 365 -18.99 -22.38 -5.10
CA GLU A 365 -18.30 -21.09 -5.16
C GLU A 365 -17.07 -21.11 -4.23
N SER A 366 -15.92 -20.70 -4.79
CA SER A 366 -14.68 -20.55 -4.03
C SER A 366 -14.80 -19.48 -2.94
N PHE A 367 -14.08 -19.69 -1.86
CA PHE A 367 -13.97 -18.71 -0.77
C PHE A 367 -13.05 -17.56 -1.17
N ASN A 368 -13.58 -16.35 -1.29
CA ASN A 368 -12.86 -15.13 -1.67
C ASN A 368 -12.47 -14.33 -0.42
N MET A 369 -11.17 -14.11 -0.23
CA MET A 369 -10.64 -13.41 0.93
C MET A 369 -11.05 -11.93 0.97
N ALA A 370 -11.18 -11.27 -0.17
CA ALA A 370 -11.65 -9.89 -0.23
C ALA A 370 -13.14 -9.78 0.17
N TYR A 371 -13.96 -10.80 -0.10
CA TYR A 371 -15.36 -10.84 0.33
C TYR A 371 -15.47 -10.98 1.86
N LEU A 372 -14.64 -11.84 2.45
CA LEU A 372 -14.51 -11.91 3.90
C LEU A 372 -14.10 -10.56 4.48
N ALA A 373 -13.12 -9.90 3.87
CA ALA A 373 -12.63 -8.60 4.33
C ALA A 373 -13.73 -7.53 4.31
N VAL A 374 -14.49 -7.42 3.21
CA VAL A 374 -15.63 -6.49 3.09
C VAL A 374 -16.70 -6.78 4.14
N ARG A 375 -17.14 -8.05 4.26
CA ARG A 375 -18.20 -8.43 5.21
C ARG A 375 -17.79 -8.30 6.67
N GLY A 376 -16.51 -8.40 6.95
CA GLY A 376 -15.94 -8.30 8.30
C GLY A 376 -15.45 -6.91 8.69
N SER A 377 -15.62 -5.91 7.83
CA SER A 377 -15.13 -4.54 8.07
C SER A 377 -16.27 -3.52 8.19
N GLY A 378 -16.02 -2.46 8.95
CA GLY A 378 -16.90 -1.30 9.07
C GLY A 378 -16.67 -0.23 8.01
N ALA A 379 -15.53 -0.32 7.27
CA ALA A 379 -15.22 0.54 6.15
C ALA A 379 -14.35 -0.21 5.12
N ALA A 380 -14.47 0.15 3.84
CA ALA A 380 -13.65 -0.37 2.76
C ALA A 380 -13.21 0.77 1.82
N ASN A 381 -11.97 0.74 1.33
CA ASN A 381 -11.47 1.74 0.41
C ASN A 381 -10.48 1.18 -0.62
N GLY A 382 -10.45 1.80 -1.80
CA GLY A 382 -9.38 1.66 -2.79
C GLY A 382 -8.26 2.68 -2.55
N VAL A 383 -7.22 2.63 -3.40
CA VAL A 383 -5.94 3.33 -3.20
C VAL A 383 -5.66 4.46 -4.20
N SER A 384 -6.67 4.84 -4.96
CA SER A 384 -6.77 6.07 -5.76
C SER A 384 -8.25 6.36 -6.02
N ARG A 385 -8.58 7.57 -6.47
CA ARG A 385 -9.96 7.92 -6.83
C ARG A 385 -10.54 6.99 -7.90
N LEU A 386 -9.77 6.74 -8.96
CA LEU A 386 -10.18 5.81 -10.02
C LEU A 386 -10.32 4.38 -9.49
N HIS A 387 -9.37 3.92 -8.66
CA HIS A 387 -9.43 2.58 -8.08
C HIS A 387 -10.63 2.42 -7.14
N GLY A 388 -11.02 3.45 -6.40
CA GLY A 388 -12.26 3.44 -5.61
C GLY A 388 -13.48 3.17 -6.49
N LYS A 389 -13.56 3.81 -7.68
CA LYS A 389 -14.61 3.54 -8.66
C LYS A 389 -14.55 2.12 -9.23
N VAL A 390 -13.36 1.66 -9.62
CA VAL A 390 -13.15 0.28 -10.09
C VAL A 390 -13.53 -0.74 -9.01
N SER A 391 -13.15 -0.47 -7.76
CA SER A 391 -13.48 -1.35 -6.63
C SER A 391 -14.98 -1.43 -6.37
N ARG A 392 -15.76 -0.34 -6.55
CA ARG A 392 -17.22 -0.41 -6.48
C ARG A 392 -17.78 -1.42 -7.48
N ARG A 393 -17.32 -1.41 -8.73
CA ARG A 393 -17.72 -2.41 -9.74
C ARG A 393 -17.30 -3.83 -9.35
N LEU A 394 -16.10 -4.00 -8.77
CA LEU A 394 -15.59 -5.32 -8.35
C LEU A 394 -16.40 -5.92 -7.18
N PHE A 395 -16.92 -5.09 -6.29
CA PHE A 395 -17.69 -5.51 -5.14
C PHE A 395 -19.21 -5.37 -5.31
N GLU A 396 -19.71 -4.84 -6.44
CA GLU A 396 -21.13 -4.77 -6.78
C GLU A 396 -21.88 -6.09 -6.54
N PRO A 397 -21.32 -7.27 -6.87
CA PRO A 397 -21.99 -8.54 -6.60
C PRO A 397 -22.38 -8.81 -5.15
N LEU A 398 -21.72 -8.14 -4.18
CA LEU A 398 -22.08 -8.21 -2.76
C LEU A 398 -23.23 -7.29 -2.37
N PHE A 399 -23.62 -6.36 -3.24
CA PHE A 399 -24.61 -5.32 -3.03
C PHE A 399 -25.69 -5.31 -4.12
N PRO A 400 -26.41 -6.42 -4.28
CA PRO A 400 -27.38 -6.56 -5.38
C PRO A 400 -28.45 -5.47 -5.31
N HIS A 401 -28.77 -4.90 -6.46
CA HIS A 401 -29.75 -3.80 -6.63
C HIS A 401 -29.34 -2.42 -6.11
N TRP A 402 -28.16 -2.29 -5.51
CA TRP A 402 -27.60 -0.96 -5.22
C TRP A 402 -27.01 -0.33 -6.47
N PRO A 403 -27.15 0.99 -6.67
CA PRO A 403 -26.42 1.69 -7.72
C PRO A 403 -24.91 1.54 -7.55
N GLU A 404 -24.15 1.43 -8.64
CA GLU A 404 -22.68 1.25 -8.62
C GLU A 404 -22.01 2.36 -7.76
N ASP A 405 -22.45 3.61 -7.92
CA ASP A 405 -21.86 4.74 -7.18
C ASP A 405 -22.13 4.70 -5.67
N GLU A 406 -23.08 3.89 -5.22
CA GLU A 406 -23.43 3.72 -3.82
C GLU A 406 -22.89 2.43 -3.20
N VAL A 407 -22.22 1.58 -3.97
CA VAL A 407 -21.45 0.46 -3.40
C VAL A 407 -20.45 1.03 -2.40
N PRO A 408 -20.44 0.55 -1.12
CA PRO A 408 -19.77 1.25 -0.02
C PRO A 408 -18.24 1.07 0.00
N VAL A 409 -17.59 1.45 -1.09
CA VAL A 409 -16.14 1.46 -1.22
C VAL A 409 -15.67 2.89 -1.53
N GLY A 410 -15.00 3.49 -0.56
CA GLY A 410 -14.38 4.80 -0.69
C GLY A 410 -12.99 4.73 -1.34
N HIS A 411 -12.21 5.78 -1.16
CA HIS A 411 -10.77 5.77 -1.51
C HIS A 411 -9.97 6.65 -0.56
N VAL A 412 -8.73 6.22 -0.33
CA VAL A 412 -7.66 7.06 0.21
C VAL A 412 -6.50 6.88 -0.76
N THR A 413 -6.17 7.92 -1.51
CA THR A 413 -5.10 7.83 -2.50
C THR A 413 -3.77 7.59 -1.81
N ASN A 414 -2.99 6.64 -2.29
CA ASN A 414 -1.68 6.33 -1.75
C ASN A 414 -0.75 7.56 -1.78
N GLY A 415 0.26 7.51 -0.96
CA GLY A 415 1.40 8.42 -0.96
C GLY A 415 2.67 7.68 -0.59
N VAL A 416 3.81 8.32 -0.80
CA VAL A 416 5.13 7.77 -0.46
C VAL A 416 5.75 8.51 0.71
N HIS A 417 6.57 7.82 1.50
CA HIS A 417 7.31 8.44 2.59
C HIS A 417 8.46 9.27 2.02
N VAL A 418 8.24 10.57 1.85
CA VAL A 418 9.14 11.46 1.12
C VAL A 418 10.59 11.39 1.60
N PRO A 419 10.89 11.40 2.93
CA PRO A 419 12.28 11.32 3.42
C PRO A 419 12.98 9.97 3.12
N SER A 420 12.28 8.96 2.63
CA SER A 420 12.90 7.71 2.18
C SER A 420 13.37 7.77 0.72
N TRP A 421 12.91 8.74 -0.06
CA TRP A 421 13.12 8.80 -1.50
C TRP A 421 13.83 10.06 -1.97
N ASP A 422 13.98 11.09 -1.08
CA ASP A 422 14.70 12.30 -1.43
C ASP A 422 16.22 12.06 -1.49
N SER A 423 16.87 12.70 -2.46
CA SER A 423 18.31 12.76 -2.52
C SER A 423 18.87 13.80 -1.55
N ALA A 424 20.13 13.69 -1.17
CA ALA A 424 20.76 14.67 -0.30
C ALA A 424 20.65 16.11 -0.87
N PRO A 425 20.88 16.39 -2.17
CA PRO A 425 20.62 17.70 -2.75
C PRO A 425 19.15 18.14 -2.68
N ALA A 426 18.20 17.18 -2.80
CA ALA A 426 16.77 17.50 -2.66
C ALA A 426 16.43 17.83 -1.21
N ASP A 427 16.87 17.02 -0.23
CA ASP A 427 16.66 17.33 1.19
C ASP A 427 17.21 18.71 1.56
N ASP A 428 18.39 19.06 1.07
CA ASP A 428 18.99 20.39 1.29
C ASP A 428 18.14 21.51 0.69
N LEU A 429 17.67 21.38 -0.53
CA LEU A 429 16.81 22.37 -1.20
C LEU A 429 15.48 22.53 -0.44
N TRP A 430 14.81 21.41 -0.14
CA TRP A 430 13.56 21.42 0.60
C TRP A 430 13.74 21.96 2.03
N THR A 431 14.87 21.68 2.69
CA THR A 431 15.20 22.19 4.02
C THR A 431 15.38 23.70 4.00
N ARG A 432 16.08 24.26 3.02
CA ARG A 432 16.23 25.70 2.85
C ARG A 432 14.91 26.40 2.55
N ALA A 433 14.06 25.79 1.73
CA ALA A 433 12.78 26.38 1.33
C ALA A 433 11.68 26.24 2.39
N CYS A 434 11.61 25.10 3.07
CA CYS A 434 10.45 24.69 3.87
C CYS A 434 10.77 24.36 5.34
N GLY A 435 12.06 24.29 5.71
CA GLY A 435 12.49 23.85 7.04
C GLY A 435 12.71 22.34 7.15
N LYS A 436 13.38 21.93 8.23
CA LYS A 436 13.76 20.52 8.46
C LYS A 436 12.55 19.63 8.78
N ASP A 437 11.61 20.15 9.57
CA ASP A 437 10.48 19.39 10.12
C ASP A 437 9.25 19.39 9.20
N ARG A 438 9.43 19.72 7.92
CA ARG A 438 8.38 19.91 6.91
C ARG A 438 7.43 18.71 6.73
N TRP A 439 7.89 17.51 7.05
CA TRP A 439 7.12 16.27 6.92
C TRP A 439 6.58 15.74 8.27
N LEU A 440 6.82 16.42 9.40
CA LEU A 440 6.41 15.97 10.73
C LEU A 440 5.02 16.45 11.15
N GLY A 441 4.29 17.13 10.26
CA GLY A 441 2.97 17.68 10.57
C GLY A 441 2.14 18.01 9.33
N ALA A 442 1.28 19.03 9.45
CA ALA A 442 0.51 19.51 8.30
C ALA A 442 1.43 20.14 7.25
N THR A 443 1.24 19.74 6.00
CA THR A 443 2.07 20.16 4.85
C THR A 443 1.64 21.51 4.26
N LYS A 444 1.04 22.38 5.07
CA LYS A 444 0.61 23.71 4.66
C LYS A 444 1.82 24.56 4.26
N ASN A 445 1.68 25.36 3.22
CA ASN A 445 2.69 26.28 2.67
C ASN A 445 3.88 25.64 1.93
N LEU A 446 4.02 24.30 1.90
CA LEU A 446 5.11 23.68 1.16
C LEU A 446 5.06 24.07 -0.33
N GLU A 447 3.88 23.99 -0.92
CA GLU A 447 3.63 24.40 -2.30
C GLU A 447 4.07 25.84 -2.57
N HIS A 448 3.63 26.78 -1.74
CA HIS A 448 3.99 28.19 -1.86
C HIS A 448 5.51 28.41 -1.75
N ASN A 449 6.17 27.74 -0.83
CA ASN A 449 7.59 27.92 -0.60
C ASN A 449 8.44 27.36 -1.75
N ILE A 450 8.10 26.20 -2.29
CA ILE A 450 8.82 25.60 -3.43
C ILE A 450 8.64 26.44 -4.70
N ARG A 451 7.48 27.03 -4.92
CA ARG A 451 7.28 27.95 -6.05
C ARG A 451 8.22 29.17 -6.05
N ARG A 452 8.80 29.51 -4.90
CA ARG A 452 9.72 30.66 -4.74
C ARG A 452 11.18 30.28 -4.97
N VAL A 453 11.50 28.99 -5.10
CA VAL A 453 12.86 28.55 -5.42
C VAL A 453 13.23 29.01 -6.83
N SER A 454 14.42 29.52 -7.03
CA SER A 454 14.87 30.04 -8.33
C SER A 454 15.06 28.95 -9.38
N ASP A 455 14.98 29.32 -10.67
CA ASP A 455 15.23 28.39 -11.78
C ASP A 455 16.63 27.79 -11.71
N ALA A 456 17.60 28.60 -11.33
CA ALA A 456 19.01 28.17 -11.21
C ALA A 456 19.19 27.10 -10.11
N GLU A 457 18.56 27.25 -8.96
CA GLU A 457 18.65 26.26 -7.87
C GLU A 457 17.98 24.93 -8.27
N LEU A 458 16.80 24.98 -8.92
CA LEU A 458 16.13 23.77 -9.40
C LEU A 458 16.94 23.07 -10.49
N TRP A 459 17.53 23.83 -11.41
CA TRP A 459 18.38 23.26 -12.44
C TRP A 459 19.68 22.68 -11.89
N GLN A 460 20.24 23.30 -10.84
CA GLN A 460 21.40 22.78 -10.13
C GLN A 460 21.07 21.46 -9.41
N LEU A 461 19.89 21.37 -8.79
CA LEU A 461 19.40 20.11 -8.19
C LEU A 461 19.40 19.00 -9.23
N ARG A 462 18.76 19.23 -10.38
CA ARG A 462 18.74 18.25 -11.49
C ARG A 462 20.14 17.84 -11.94
N THR A 463 21.05 18.79 -12.09
CA THR A 463 22.41 18.52 -12.58
C THR A 463 23.19 17.65 -11.59
N ALA A 464 23.11 17.96 -10.30
CA ALA A 464 23.75 17.16 -9.25
C ALA A 464 23.15 15.73 -9.20
N ALA A 465 21.84 15.61 -9.22
CA ALA A 465 21.13 14.32 -9.19
C ALA A 465 21.48 13.43 -10.39
N SER A 466 21.50 13.99 -11.60
CA SER A 466 21.86 13.25 -12.82
C SER A 466 23.33 12.80 -12.81
N THR A 467 24.26 13.62 -12.28
CA THR A 467 25.66 13.24 -12.15
C THR A 467 25.79 12.03 -11.23
N THR A 468 25.17 12.07 -10.05
CA THR A 468 25.18 10.94 -9.10
C THR A 468 24.55 9.67 -9.71
N LEU A 469 23.43 9.80 -10.44
CA LEU A 469 22.80 8.68 -11.12
C LEU A 469 23.72 8.04 -12.15
N VAL A 470 24.37 8.84 -13.00
CA VAL A 470 25.27 8.32 -14.05
C VAL A 470 26.46 7.60 -13.44
N GLU A 471 27.05 8.11 -12.35
CA GLU A 471 28.13 7.44 -11.62
C GLU A 471 27.66 6.10 -11.04
N TYR A 472 26.51 6.08 -10.37
CA TYR A 472 25.91 4.86 -9.83
C TYR A 472 25.63 3.81 -10.91
N VAL A 473 25.05 4.24 -12.04
CA VAL A 473 24.72 3.36 -13.16
C VAL A 473 25.97 2.71 -13.75
N ARG A 474 27.05 3.48 -13.93
CA ARG A 474 28.33 2.99 -14.44
C ARG A 474 28.91 1.91 -13.53
N ASP A 475 28.97 2.18 -12.24
CA ASP A 475 29.47 1.23 -11.25
C ASP A 475 28.58 -0.03 -11.16
N ARG A 476 27.25 0.15 -11.09
CA ARG A 476 26.30 -0.97 -11.05
C ARG A 476 26.39 -1.85 -12.28
N LEU A 477 26.46 -1.25 -13.49
CA LEU A 477 26.56 -1.98 -14.75
C LEU A 477 27.91 -2.69 -14.85
N SER A 478 29.00 -2.06 -14.44
CA SER A 478 30.33 -2.68 -14.42
C SER A 478 30.36 -3.92 -13.53
N ARG A 479 29.78 -3.85 -12.34
CA ARG A 479 29.63 -5.00 -11.43
C ARG A 479 28.75 -6.09 -12.04
N GLN A 480 27.62 -5.73 -12.64
CA GLN A 480 26.70 -6.67 -13.30
C GLN A 480 27.41 -7.41 -14.45
N LEU A 481 28.14 -6.70 -15.29
CA LEU A 481 28.90 -7.27 -16.40
C LEU A 481 30.05 -8.17 -15.91
N THR A 482 30.78 -7.75 -14.89
CA THR A 482 31.83 -8.56 -14.26
C THR A 482 31.27 -9.87 -13.71
N ALA A 483 30.15 -9.81 -12.99
CA ALA A 483 29.49 -10.98 -12.43
C ALA A 483 28.95 -11.95 -13.51
N SER A 484 28.56 -11.43 -14.68
CA SER A 484 28.13 -12.24 -15.83
C SER A 484 29.28 -12.78 -16.68
N GLY A 485 30.55 -12.50 -16.34
CA GLY A 485 31.71 -12.95 -17.08
C GLY A 485 31.96 -12.22 -18.40
N ALA A 486 31.50 -10.97 -18.51
CA ALA A 486 31.74 -10.11 -19.65
C ALA A 486 33.25 -9.81 -19.86
N SER A 487 33.66 -9.50 -21.08
CA SER A 487 35.06 -9.18 -21.38
C SER A 487 35.49 -7.87 -20.68
N PRO A 488 36.80 -7.71 -20.36
CA PRO A 488 37.33 -6.47 -19.79
C PRO A 488 36.96 -5.24 -20.60
N ASP A 489 36.93 -5.32 -21.94
CA ASP A 489 36.55 -4.22 -22.83
C ASP A 489 35.05 -3.84 -22.69
N GLN A 490 34.20 -4.79 -22.35
CA GLN A 490 32.79 -4.52 -22.08
C GLN A 490 32.61 -3.80 -20.74
N VAL A 491 33.34 -4.23 -19.72
CA VAL A 491 33.34 -3.59 -18.39
C VAL A 491 33.90 -2.17 -18.51
N GLU A 492 35.00 -1.98 -19.23
CA GLU A 492 35.60 -0.64 -19.44
C GLU A 492 34.66 0.31 -20.18
N ARG A 493 33.95 -0.16 -21.20
CA ARG A 493 32.92 0.66 -21.84
C ARG A 493 31.78 1.08 -20.90
N ALA A 494 31.42 0.28 -19.96
CA ALA A 494 30.38 0.62 -18.96
C ALA A 494 30.81 1.83 -18.11
N ASN A 495 32.09 1.96 -17.79
CA ASN A 495 32.65 3.08 -17.02
C ASN A 495 32.51 4.45 -17.73
N HIS A 496 32.27 4.46 -19.02
CA HIS A 496 32.14 5.67 -19.85
C HIS A 496 30.73 5.85 -20.43
N LEU A 497 29.79 5.00 -20.04
CA LEU A 497 28.42 5.03 -20.54
C LEU A 497 27.65 6.23 -19.97
N PHE A 498 26.78 6.81 -20.79
CA PHE A 498 25.89 7.91 -20.45
C PHE A 498 26.57 9.27 -20.16
N ASP A 499 25.85 10.33 -20.45
CA ASP A 499 26.23 11.71 -20.17
C ASP A 499 25.26 12.33 -19.14
N PRO A 500 25.74 12.87 -18.02
CA PRO A 500 24.86 13.50 -17.02
C PRO A 500 24.10 14.73 -17.55
N ASN A 501 24.51 15.30 -18.70
CA ASN A 501 23.80 16.41 -19.32
C ASN A 501 22.73 15.98 -20.32
N ALA A 502 22.68 14.71 -20.69
CA ALA A 502 21.67 14.16 -21.59
C ALA A 502 20.34 13.92 -20.87
N LEU A 503 19.24 14.01 -21.64
CA LEU A 503 17.92 13.65 -21.14
C LEU A 503 17.87 12.15 -20.76
N THR A 504 17.56 11.86 -19.52
CA THR A 504 17.51 10.49 -18.99
C THR A 504 16.07 10.06 -18.71
N LEU A 505 15.58 9.07 -19.46
CA LEU A 505 14.29 8.45 -19.25
C LEU A 505 14.43 7.20 -18.37
N GLY A 506 13.58 7.04 -17.37
CA GLY A 506 13.53 5.88 -16.49
C GLY A 506 12.24 5.09 -16.67
N PHE A 507 12.38 3.78 -16.84
CA PHE A 507 11.30 2.82 -16.80
C PHE A 507 11.68 1.66 -15.87
N ALA A 508 11.12 1.62 -14.67
CA ALA A 508 11.45 0.59 -13.69
C ALA A 508 10.21 0.14 -12.90
N ARG A 509 9.81 -1.12 -13.11
CA ARG A 509 8.61 -1.70 -12.48
C ARG A 509 8.56 -3.21 -12.67
N ARG A 510 7.62 -3.89 -12.00
CA ARG A 510 7.34 -5.29 -12.28
C ARG A 510 6.93 -5.47 -13.74
N PHE A 511 7.56 -6.42 -14.44
CA PHE A 511 7.17 -6.82 -15.80
C PHE A 511 5.95 -7.73 -15.73
N ALA A 512 4.83 -7.22 -16.24
CA ALA A 512 3.57 -7.92 -16.43
C ALA A 512 2.89 -7.32 -17.67
N THR A 513 2.12 -8.08 -18.39
CA THR A 513 1.53 -7.70 -19.69
C THR A 513 0.72 -6.41 -19.61
N TYR A 514 -0.11 -6.25 -18.58
CA TYR A 514 -0.96 -5.05 -18.43
C TYR A 514 -0.17 -3.77 -18.19
N LYS A 515 1.10 -3.88 -17.73
CA LYS A 515 1.98 -2.72 -17.54
C LYS A 515 2.63 -2.25 -18.83
N ARG A 516 2.45 -2.99 -19.91
CA ARG A 516 2.94 -2.73 -21.27
C ARG A 516 4.39 -2.20 -21.30
N PRO A 517 5.33 -2.93 -20.66
CA PRO A 517 6.70 -2.44 -20.54
C PRO A 517 7.39 -2.26 -21.89
N ASN A 518 6.93 -2.99 -22.94
CA ASN A 518 7.50 -2.96 -24.27
C ASN A 518 6.77 -2.00 -25.24
N LEU A 519 5.96 -1.06 -24.74
CA LEU A 519 5.23 -0.12 -25.60
C LEU A 519 6.20 0.70 -26.48
N LEU A 520 7.38 1.10 -25.96
CA LEU A 520 8.45 1.75 -26.72
C LEU A 520 9.13 0.85 -27.77
N LEU A 521 8.93 -0.46 -27.76
CA LEU A 521 9.42 -1.39 -28.77
C LEU A 521 8.40 -1.63 -29.88
N HIS A 522 7.24 -0.99 -29.86
CA HIS A 522 6.23 -1.10 -30.91
C HIS A 522 6.78 -0.66 -32.28
N ASP A 523 7.55 0.44 -32.33
CA ASP A 523 8.33 0.87 -33.50
C ASP A 523 9.82 0.99 -33.14
N PRO A 524 10.60 -0.11 -33.25
CA PRO A 524 12.02 -0.10 -32.96
C PRO A 524 12.83 0.86 -33.84
N ALA A 525 12.39 1.11 -35.08
CA ALA A 525 13.07 2.02 -36.01
C ALA A 525 12.89 3.49 -35.56
N ARG A 526 11.70 3.83 -35.07
CA ARG A 526 11.41 5.17 -34.51
C ARG A 526 12.22 5.39 -33.24
N LEU A 527 12.28 4.39 -32.36
CA LEU A 527 13.10 4.45 -31.14
C LEU A 527 14.59 4.67 -31.48
N LEU A 528 15.12 3.93 -32.46
CA LEU A 528 16.52 4.13 -32.93
C LEU A 528 16.76 5.55 -33.43
N ARG A 529 15.85 6.16 -34.18
CA ARG A 529 15.98 7.56 -34.62
C ARG A 529 16.03 8.54 -33.45
N LEU A 530 15.21 8.32 -32.42
CA LEU A 530 15.22 9.13 -31.22
C LEU A 530 16.56 9.04 -30.47
N LEU A 531 17.10 7.82 -30.30
CA LEU A 531 18.38 7.56 -29.62
C LEU A 531 19.60 8.05 -30.41
N ALA A 532 19.55 7.99 -31.76
CA ALA A 532 20.67 8.41 -32.63
C ALA A 532 20.75 9.93 -32.79
N ASN A 533 19.90 10.72 -32.16
CA ASN A 533 19.92 12.17 -32.24
C ASN A 533 21.06 12.77 -31.41
N HIS A 534 22.20 13.03 -32.04
CA HIS A 534 23.38 13.61 -31.36
C HIS A 534 23.20 15.08 -30.94
N THR A 535 22.23 15.80 -31.51
CA THR A 535 21.94 17.18 -31.11
C THR A 535 21.12 17.28 -29.83
N CYS A 536 20.22 16.32 -29.64
CA CYS A 536 19.36 16.22 -28.50
C CYS A 536 19.40 14.77 -27.96
N PRO A 537 20.53 14.36 -27.32
CA PRO A 537 20.75 12.99 -26.93
C PRO A 537 19.76 12.51 -25.87
N VAL A 538 19.20 11.32 -26.08
CA VAL A 538 18.30 10.65 -25.15
C VAL A 538 18.96 9.36 -24.67
N GLN A 539 18.89 9.10 -23.38
CA GLN A 539 19.37 7.86 -22.78
C GLN A 539 18.26 7.25 -21.92
N ILE A 540 18.20 5.90 -21.88
CA ILE A 540 17.09 5.20 -21.24
C ILE A 540 17.63 4.14 -20.27
N ILE A 541 17.10 4.14 -19.05
CA ILE A 541 17.37 3.13 -18.03
C ILE A 541 16.13 2.30 -17.83
N ILE A 542 16.28 0.99 -17.98
CA ILE A 542 15.20 0.02 -17.77
C ILE A 542 15.60 -0.91 -16.63
N ALA A 543 14.67 -1.19 -15.73
CA ALA A 543 14.85 -2.16 -14.67
C ALA A 543 13.51 -2.84 -14.34
N GLY A 544 13.56 -4.03 -13.77
CA GLY A 544 12.35 -4.70 -13.31
C GLY A 544 12.46 -6.21 -13.27
N LYS A 545 11.54 -6.83 -12.57
CA LYS A 545 11.42 -8.27 -12.39
C LYS A 545 10.06 -8.74 -12.87
N ALA A 546 10.00 -9.91 -13.50
CA ALA A 546 8.77 -10.65 -13.73
C ALA A 546 8.61 -11.72 -12.65
N HIS A 547 7.39 -12.03 -12.22
CA HIS A 547 7.18 -13.14 -11.31
C HIS A 547 7.80 -14.43 -11.91
N PRO A 548 8.44 -15.29 -11.14
CA PRO A 548 9.12 -16.49 -11.70
C PRO A 548 8.22 -17.40 -12.53
N GLN A 549 6.93 -17.43 -12.22
CA GLN A 549 5.91 -18.20 -12.95
C GLN A 549 5.27 -17.43 -14.12
N ASP A 550 5.49 -16.12 -14.25
CA ASP A 550 4.95 -15.28 -15.33
C ASP A 550 5.85 -15.39 -16.57
N GLN A 551 5.55 -16.36 -17.43
CA GLN A 551 6.31 -16.58 -18.67
C GLN A 551 6.22 -15.39 -19.63
N ALA A 552 5.05 -14.74 -19.73
CA ALA A 552 4.85 -13.59 -20.60
C ALA A 552 5.70 -12.40 -20.11
N GLY A 553 5.65 -12.08 -18.82
CA GLY A 553 6.50 -11.03 -18.25
C GLY A 553 7.99 -11.29 -18.43
N ARG A 554 8.44 -12.54 -18.31
CA ARG A 554 9.84 -12.92 -18.55
C ARG A 554 10.25 -12.75 -20.01
N ALA A 555 9.35 -13.08 -20.95
CA ALA A 555 9.60 -12.86 -22.38
C ALA A 555 9.77 -11.37 -22.71
N LEU A 556 8.98 -10.49 -22.11
CA LEU A 556 9.12 -9.04 -22.27
C LEU A 556 10.48 -8.51 -21.79
N ILE A 557 11.03 -9.06 -20.70
CA ILE A 557 12.40 -8.74 -20.25
C ILE A 557 13.42 -9.18 -21.29
N GLN A 558 13.30 -10.40 -21.79
CA GLN A 558 14.22 -10.95 -22.79
C GLN A 558 14.21 -10.12 -24.09
N GLU A 559 13.07 -9.68 -24.53
CA GLU A 559 12.93 -8.80 -25.72
C GLU A 559 13.71 -7.49 -25.53
N TRP A 560 13.58 -6.81 -24.38
CA TRP A 560 14.35 -5.62 -24.05
C TRP A 560 15.85 -5.89 -24.04
N ILE A 561 16.30 -6.97 -23.43
CA ILE A 561 17.73 -7.31 -23.34
C ILE A 561 18.30 -7.55 -24.74
N GLN A 562 17.57 -8.26 -25.61
CA GLN A 562 17.98 -8.49 -26.99
C GLN A 562 18.08 -7.18 -27.80
N PHE A 563 17.13 -6.26 -27.60
CA PHE A 563 17.14 -4.95 -28.24
C PHE A 563 18.33 -4.10 -27.77
N ILE A 564 18.56 -4.03 -26.45
CA ILE A 564 19.64 -3.23 -25.83
C ILE A 564 21.05 -3.74 -26.23
N ARG A 565 21.21 -5.03 -26.49
CA ARG A 565 22.51 -5.60 -26.90
C ARG A 565 22.93 -5.26 -28.31
N ARG A 566 22.06 -4.66 -29.12
CA ARG A 566 22.40 -4.23 -30.49
C ARG A 566 23.49 -3.14 -30.48
N PRO A 567 24.40 -3.11 -31.46
CA PRO A 567 25.46 -2.09 -31.53
C PRO A 567 24.92 -0.65 -31.50
N GLU A 568 23.75 -0.41 -32.10
CA GLU A 568 23.14 0.90 -32.30
C GLU A 568 22.48 1.42 -30.98
N THR A 569 22.08 0.53 -30.07
CA THR A 569 21.33 0.89 -28.85
C THR A 569 22.15 0.87 -27.58
N ARG A 570 23.15 -0.01 -27.50
CA ARG A 570 23.93 -0.28 -26.28
C ARG A 570 24.68 0.93 -25.69
N ALA A 571 24.87 2.01 -26.48
CA ALA A 571 25.45 3.25 -26.00
C ALA A 571 24.44 4.21 -25.36
N HIS A 572 23.14 3.96 -25.59
CA HIS A 572 22.05 4.86 -25.20
C HIS A 572 21.05 4.22 -24.25
N MET A 573 21.10 2.91 -24.10
CA MET A 573 20.13 2.17 -23.26
C MET A 573 20.80 1.10 -22.44
N ILE A 574 20.27 0.89 -21.22
CA ILE A 574 20.73 -0.18 -20.34
C ILE A 574 19.55 -0.87 -19.68
N PHE A 575 19.75 -2.15 -19.32
CA PHE A 575 18.90 -2.88 -18.38
C PHE A 575 19.71 -3.17 -17.12
N LEU A 576 19.23 -2.66 -15.98
CA LEU A 576 19.80 -2.95 -14.67
C LEU A 576 19.03 -4.11 -14.04
N SER A 577 19.74 -5.21 -13.83
CA SER A 577 19.16 -6.41 -13.22
C SER A 577 18.98 -6.25 -11.70
N ASP A 578 18.14 -7.13 -11.16
CA ASP A 578 17.85 -7.23 -9.75
C ASP A 578 17.27 -5.94 -9.17
N TYR A 579 16.15 -5.51 -9.77
CA TYR A 579 15.38 -4.35 -9.32
C TYR A 579 14.95 -4.52 -7.87
N ASP A 580 15.51 -3.72 -7.00
CA ASP A 580 15.32 -3.71 -5.57
C ASP A 580 15.11 -2.28 -5.05
N MET A 581 15.00 -2.10 -3.73
CA MET A 581 14.76 -0.79 -3.12
C MET A 581 15.94 0.17 -3.35
N LEU A 582 17.19 -0.31 -3.25
CA LEU A 582 18.39 0.51 -3.45
C LEU A 582 18.51 1.00 -4.90
N LEU A 583 18.24 0.12 -5.86
CA LEU A 583 18.22 0.52 -7.27
C LEU A 583 17.07 1.50 -7.53
N THR A 584 15.89 1.26 -6.95
CA THR A 584 14.75 2.19 -7.06
C THR A 584 15.12 3.58 -6.54
N GLU A 585 15.73 3.66 -5.36
CA GLU A 585 16.14 4.91 -4.73
C GLU A 585 17.05 5.74 -5.66
N ASN A 586 18.12 5.12 -6.18
CA ASN A 586 19.05 5.81 -7.09
C ASN A 586 18.37 6.26 -8.40
N LEU A 587 17.48 5.44 -8.96
CA LEU A 587 16.75 5.81 -10.18
C LEU A 587 15.82 7.01 -9.96
N VAL A 588 14.98 6.97 -8.93
CA VAL A 588 14.00 8.03 -8.67
C VAL A 588 14.63 9.34 -8.24
N GLN A 589 15.88 9.29 -7.74
CA GLN A 589 16.64 10.47 -7.37
C GLN A 589 17.25 11.20 -8.59
N GLY A 590 17.50 10.51 -9.71
CA GLY A 590 18.30 11.10 -10.77
C GLY A 590 17.75 11.08 -12.20
N VAL A 591 16.66 10.35 -12.47
CA VAL A 591 16.04 10.39 -13.81
C VAL A 591 15.26 11.68 -14.05
N ASP A 592 15.23 12.14 -15.29
CA ASP A 592 14.52 13.35 -15.70
C ASP A 592 13.03 13.07 -15.90
N VAL A 593 12.71 11.96 -16.56
CA VAL A 593 11.32 11.54 -16.84
C VAL A 593 11.12 10.12 -16.37
N TRP A 594 10.05 9.92 -15.62
CA TRP A 594 9.58 8.61 -15.20
C TRP A 594 8.41 8.17 -16.06
N ILE A 595 8.57 7.07 -16.78
CA ILE A 595 7.58 6.57 -17.74
C ILE A 595 6.75 5.46 -17.10
N ASN A 596 5.42 5.55 -17.20
CA ASN A 596 4.47 4.52 -16.81
C ASN A 596 3.41 4.33 -17.91
N THR A 597 3.25 3.10 -18.37
CA THR A 597 2.38 2.76 -19.49
C THR A 597 1.38 1.65 -19.13
N PRO A 598 0.73 1.65 -17.94
CA PRO A 598 -0.21 0.60 -17.61
C PRO A 598 -1.43 0.65 -18.54
N ARG A 599 -2.14 -0.47 -18.63
CA ARG A 599 -3.44 -0.53 -19.29
C ARG A 599 -4.52 -0.05 -18.32
N ARG A 600 -5.18 1.05 -18.65
CA ARG A 600 -6.25 1.59 -17.82
C ARG A 600 -7.47 0.65 -17.80
N PRO A 601 -8.11 0.34 -16.65
CA PRO A 601 -7.87 0.89 -15.31
C PRO A 601 -7.12 -0.10 -14.39
N TRP A 602 -6.16 -0.85 -14.87
CA TRP A 602 -5.57 -1.99 -14.15
C TRP A 602 -4.45 -1.62 -13.19
N GLU A 603 -3.99 -0.37 -13.19
CA GLU A 603 -3.08 0.14 -12.16
C GLU A 603 -3.89 0.77 -11.02
N ALA A 604 -3.93 0.10 -9.87
CA ALA A 604 -4.70 0.59 -8.73
C ALA A 604 -4.24 1.95 -8.21
N SER A 605 -2.92 2.18 -8.16
CA SER A 605 -2.34 3.45 -7.73
C SER A 605 -1.09 3.81 -8.52
N GLY A 606 -0.01 3.00 -8.47
CA GLY A 606 1.24 3.27 -9.21
C GLY A 606 2.21 4.19 -8.47
N THR A 607 2.58 3.84 -7.23
CA THR A 607 3.39 4.70 -6.33
C THR A 607 4.80 5.05 -6.83
N SER A 608 5.34 4.35 -7.86
CA SER A 608 6.69 4.62 -8.35
C SER A 608 6.86 6.03 -8.90
N GLY A 609 5.86 6.56 -9.61
CA GLY A 609 5.86 7.93 -10.12
C GLY A 609 5.77 9.01 -9.04
N MET A 610 5.29 8.66 -7.84
CA MET A 610 5.25 9.60 -6.71
C MET A 610 6.64 9.83 -6.09
N LYS A 611 7.54 8.84 -6.20
CA LYS A 611 8.88 8.89 -5.61
C LYS A 611 9.81 9.90 -6.30
N VAL A 612 9.62 10.12 -7.60
CA VAL A 612 10.47 11.06 -8.36
C VAL A 612 10.15 12.54 -8.07
N LEU A 613 8.94 12.82 -7.55
CA LEU A 613 8.43 14.18 -7.37
C LEU A 613 9.33 15.05 -6.51
N VAL A 614 9.81 14.54 -5.39
CA VAL A 614 10.64 15.28 -4.42
C VAL A 614 11.99 15.67 -4.99
N ASN A 615 12.48 14.90 -5.98
CA ASN A 615 13.78 15.07 -6.63
C ASN A 615 13.69 15.91 -7.93
N GLY A 616 12.49 16.30 -8.32
CA GLY A 616 12.26 17.09 -9.54
C GLY A 616 12.11 16.26 -10.80
N GLY A 617 12.05 14.94 -10.72
CA GLY A 617 11.68 14.08 -11.84
C GLY A 617 10.24 14.33 -12.27
N ILE A 618 9.97 14.27 -13.59
CA ILE A 618 8.67 14.57 -14.18
C ILE A 618 8.02 13.26 -14.66
N ASN A 619 6.72 13.11 -14.43
CA ASN A 619 5.98 11.93 -14.88
C ASN A 619 5.48 12.09 -16.31
N LEU A 620 5.69 11.04 -17.13
CA LEU A 620 4.97 10.76 -18.36
C LEU A 620 4.24 9.45 -18.15
N SER A 621 2.94 9.49 -18.00
CA SER A 621 2.18 8.31 -17.57
C SER A 621 0.82 8.24 -18.22
N GLU A 622 0.35 7.01 -18.41
CA GLU A 622 -1.06 6.71 -18.67
C GLU A 622 -1.95 7.39 -17.62
N LEU A 623 -3.12 7.86 -18.02
CA LEU A 623 -4.18 8.40 -17.16
C LEU A 623 -4.84 7.30 -16.35
N ASP A 624 -4.05 6.62 -15.52
CA ASP A 624 -4.47 5.52 -14.66
C ASP A 624 -3.99 5.72 -13.22
N GLY A 625 -4.58 4.99 -12.28
CA GLY A 625 -4.23 5.05 -10.87
C GLY A 625 -4.23 6.49 -10.32
N TRP A 626 -3.13 6.86 -9.65
CA TRP A 626 -2.98 8.19 -9.06
C TRP A 626 -2.86 9.30 -10.12
N TRP A 627 -2.28 8.98 -11.30
CA TRP A 627 -2.06 9.99 -12.34
C TRP A 627 -3.37 10.49 -12.96
N ALA A 628 -4.41 9.65 -12.97
CA ALA A 628 -5.75 10.06 -13.41
C ALA A 628 -6.37 11.22 -12.59
N GLU A 629 -5.89 11.42 -11.36
CA GLU A 629 -6.36 12.52 -10.49
C GLU A 629 -5.32 13.62 -10.27
N ALA A 630 -4.05 13.35 -10.57
CA ALA A 630 -2.93 14.26 -10.35
C ALA A 630 -2.60 15.13 -11.57
N TYR A 631 -2.84 14.58 -12.76
CA TYR A 631 -2.38 15.18 -13.99
C TYR A 631 -3.03 16.53 -14.29
N THR A 632 -2.17 17.47 -14.63
CA THR A 632 -2.47 18.67 -15.41
C THR A 632 -1.28 18.95 -16.33
N PRO A 633 -1.46 19.68 -17.44
CA PRO A 633 -0.37 19.96 -18.40
C PRO A 633 0.85 20.67 -17.79
N GLU A 634 0.71 21.31 -16.64
CA GLU A 634 1.81 22.02 -15.97
C GLU A 634 2.74 21.10 -15.17
N VAL A 635 2.29 19.87 -14.82
CA VAL A 635 3.03 19.00 -13.90
C VAL A 635 3.66 17.77 -14.56
N GLY A 636 3.37 17.52 -15.84
CA GLY A 636 3.89 16.35 -16.55
C GLY A 636 3.20 16.12 -17.88
N TRP A 637 3.26 14.90 -18.38
CA TRP A 637 2.62 14.48 -19.62
C TRP A 637 1.69 13.29 -19.38
N ALA A 638 0.55 13.29 -20.10
CA ALA A 638 -0.43 12.22 -20.05
C ALA A 638 -0.40 11.39 -21.33
N LEU A 639 -0.54 10.08 -21.18
CA LEU A 639 -0.82 9.12 -22.22
C LEU A 639 -2.26 8.61 -22.05
N GLY A 640 -2.93 8.28 -23.17
CA GLY A 640 -4.30 7.81 -23.19
C GLY A 640 -5.35 8.91 -23.21
N ASP A 641 -6.59 8.54 -23.48
CA ASP A 641 -7.77 9.40 -23.56
C ASP A 641 -8.65 9.39 -22.31
N GLY A 642 -8.23 8.65 -21.28
CA GLY A 642 -8.98 8.48 -20.03
C GLY A 642 -10.15 7.51 -20.12
N GLN A 643 -10.29 6.76 -21.22
CA GLN A 643 -11.28 5.69 -21.38
C GLN A 643 -10.67 4.30 -21.17
N GLU A 644 -11.52 3.29 -21.01
CA GLU A 644 -11.13 1.90 -20.86
C GLU A 644 -11.21 1.19 -22.22
N HIS A 645 -10.10 0.68 -22.72
CA HIS A 645 -10.02 0.01 -24.04
C HIS A 645 -9.73 -1.49 -23.95
N GLY A 646 -9.57 -2.05 -22.76
CA GLY A 646 -9.29 -3.47 -22.57
C GLY A 646 -7.98 -3.91 -23.22
N ASP A 647 -7.94 -5.11 -23.77
CA ASP A 647 -6.79 -5.71 -24.47
C ASP A 647 -6.81 -5.44 -25.99
N ASP A 648 -7.08 -4.21 -26.41
CA ASP A 648 -7.17 -3.83 -27.81
C ASP A 648 -5.76 -3.55 -28.39
N PRO A 649 -5.24 -4.37 -29.34
CA PRO A 649 -3.94 -4.15 -29.97
C PRO A 649 -3.86 -2.88 -30.82
N ASP A 650 -4.98 -2.47 -31.45
CA ASP A 650 -5.02 -1.26 -32.27
C ASP A 650 -4.92 -0.01 -31.38
N TRP A 651 -5.50 -0.08 -30.16
CA TRP A 651 -5.32 0.96 -29.16
C TRP A 651 -3.87 1.01 -28.63
N ASP A 652 -3.26 -0.15 -28.36
CA ASP A 652 -1.85 -0.20 -27.95
C ASP A 652 -0.93 0.43 -29.02
N ALA A 653 -1.21 0.20 -30.31
CA ALA A 653 -0.49 0.82 -31.39
C ALA A 653 -0.67 2.36 -31.41
N ALA A 654 -1.92 2.83 -31.25
CA ALA A 654 -2.21 4.26 -31.18
C ALA A 654 -1.53 4.96 -30.00
N GLU A 655 -1.52 4.33 -28.83
CA GLU A 655 -0.82 4.87 -27.66
C GLU A 655 0.71 4.83 -27.79
N ALA A 656 1.26 3.81 -28.44
CA ALA A 656 2.68 3.79 -28.76
C ALA A 656 3.08 4.97 -29.66
N GLU A 657 2.29 5.26 -30.70
CA GLU A 657 2.49 6.43 -31.56
C GLU A 657 2.37 7.74 -30.76
N ALA A 658 1.36 7.85 -29.90
CA ALA A 658 1.19 9.01 -29.03
C ALA A 658 2.38 9.21 -28.05
N LEU A 659 2.93 8.12 -27.51
CA LEU A 659 4.11 8.16 -26.65
C LEU A 659 5.32 8.70 -27.39
N TYR A 660 5.57 8.24 -28.62
CA TYR A 660 6.65 8.79 -29.47
C TYR A 660 6.41 10.25 -29.80
N ASP A 661 5.20 10.62 -30.17
CA ASP A 661 4.85 12.03 -30.48
C ASP A 661 5.12 12.94 -29.27
N LEU A 662 4.74 12.53 -28.05
CA LEU A 662 5.06 13.27 -26.83
C LEU A 662 6.58 13.42 -26.64
N LEU A 663 7.33 12.33 -26.79
CA LEU A 663 8.80 12.37 -26.63
C LEU A 663 9.45 13.27 -27.67
N GLU A 664 9.09 13.14 -28.94
CA GLU A 664 9.74 13.84 -30.06
C GLU A 664 9.36 15.33 -30.16
N ARG A 665 8.08 15.67 -29.87
CA ARG A 665 7.54 17.02 -30.10
C ARG A 665 7.47 17.88 -28.84
N GLU A 666 7.42 17.26 -27.64
CA GLU A 666 7.29 17.99 -26.40
C GLU A 666 8.45 17.76 -25.44
N VAL A 667 8.69 16.53 -25.00
CA VAL A 667 9.64 16.22 -23.93
C VAL A 667 11.06 16.59 -24.31
N VAL A 668 11.57 16.07 -25.44
CA VAL A 668 12.94 16.34 -25.90
C VAL A 668 13.15 17.82 -26.25
N PRO A 669 12.29 18.47 -27.04
CA PRO A 669 12.44 19.91 -27.32
C PRO A 669 12.42 20.77 -26.06
N GLU A 670 11.50 20.51 -25.10
CA GLU A 670 11.40 21.30 -23.88
C GLU A 670 12.64 21.17 -23.00
N PHE A 671 13.24 19.97 -22.92
CA PHE A 671 14.47 19.75 -22.18
C PHE A 671 15.69 20.48 -22.79
N TYR A 672 15.80 20.56 -24.11
CA TYR A 672 16.93 21.14 -24.80
C TYR A 672 16.79 22.63 -25.15
N ALA A 673 15.59 23.20 -25.00
CA ALA A 673 15.38 24.64 -25.22
C ALA A 673 15.97 25.45 -24.06
N ARG A 674 17.14 26.03 -24.27
CA ARG A 674 17.90 26.81 -23.27
C ARG A 674 17.71 28.31 -23.45
N ASP A 675 17.63 29.04 -22.36
CA ASP A 675 17.74 30.49 -22.32
C ASP A 675 19.19 30.96 -22.46
N ARG A 676 19.43 32.29 -22.36
CA ARG A 676 20.76 32.86 -22.42
C ARG A 676 21.70 32.44 -21.29
N SER A 677 21.15 31.95 -20.18
CA SER A 677 21.86 31.44 -19.01
C SER A 677 22.14 29.94 -19.10
N GLY A 678 21.67 29.28 -20.15
CA GLY A 678 21.79 27.83 -20.35
C GLY A 678 20.74 27.01 -19.59
N ILE A 679 19.69 27.62 -19.04
CA ILE A 679 18.63 26.99 -18.27
C ILE A 679 17.42 26.70 -19.17
N PRO A 680 16.84 25.48 -19.12
CA PRO A 680 15.60 25.15 -19.83
C PRO A 680 14.39 25.63 -19.02
N THR A 681 14.03 26.89 -19.18
CA THR A 681 13.05 27.57 -18.33
C THR A 681 11.67 26.93 -18.34
N ALA A 682 11.21 26.40 -19.50
CA ALA A 682 9.95 25.67 -19.60
C ALA A 682 9.99 24.37 -18.80
N TRP A 683 11.07 23.60 -18.93
CA TRP A 683 11.31 22.39 -18.15
C TRP A 683 11.33 22.64 -16.64
N VAL A 684 12.11 23.65 -16.22
CA VAL A 684 12.22 24.04 -14.80
C VAL A 684 10.90 24.50 -14.24
N LYS A 685 10.05 25.18 -15.04
CA LYS A 685 8.70 25.56 -14.63
C LYS A 685 7.84 24.32 -14.36
N ARG A 686 7.88 23.31 -15.25
CA ARG A 686 7.13 22.05 -15.09
C ARG A 686 7.64 21.28 -13.87
N MET A 687 8.96 21.15 -13.72
CA MET A 687 9.62 20.56 -12.58
C MET A 687 9.16 21.21 -11.26
N ARG A 688 9.15 22.56 -11.20
CA ARG A 688 8.69 23.33 -10.05
C ARG A 688 7.22 23.02 -9.69
N GLU A 689 6.32 23.08 -10.68
CA GLU A 689 4.89 22.82 -10.44
C GLU A 689 4.64 21.36 -10.01
N SER A 690 5.34 20.41 -10.61
CA SER A 690 5.30 19.00 -10.20
C SER A 690 5.74 18.83 -8.74
N MET A 691 6.91 19.37 -8.37
CA MET A 691 7.43 19.32 -7.00
C MET A 691 6.47 20.01 -6.01
N ALA A 692 6.06 21.23 -6.32
CA ALA A 692 5.28 22.07 -5.40
C ALA A 692 3.89 21.49 -5.10
N ARG A 693 3.17 21.09 -6.15
CA ARG A 693 1.78 20.61 -6.02
C ARG A 693 1.69 19.16 -5.61
N LEU A 694 2.48 18.30 -6.27
CA LEU A 694 2.26 16.86 -6.17
C LEU A 694 3.02 16.23 -4.99
N THR A 695 4.22 16.69 -4.61
CA THR A 695 4.96 16.08 -3.51
C THR A 695 4.19 16.10 -2.19
N PRO A 696 3.62 17.23 -1.73
CA PRO A 696 2.82 17.24 -0.51
C PRO A 696 1.51 16.43 -0.64
N GLN A 697 0.87 16.48 -1.80
CA GLN A 697 -0.40 15.82 -2.06
C GLN A 697 -0.26 14.30 -2.06
N PHE A 698 0.83 13.77 -2.61
CA PHE A 698 1.08 12.32 -2.73
C PHE A 698 2.15 11.83 -1.73
N SER A 699 2.23 12.47 -0.57
CA SER A 699 3.06 12.03 0.55
C SER A 699 2.32 11.05 1.46
N ALA A 700 3.05 10.09 2.02
CA ALA A 700 2.52 9.20 3.07
C ALA A 700 2.10 9.97 4.33
N ASN A 701 2.70 11.13 4.60
CA ASN A 701 2.23 12.03 5.64
C ASN A 701 0.75 12.39 5.45
N ARG A 702 0.36 12.85 4.25
CA ARG A 702 -1.04 13.15 3.94
C ARG A 702 -1.92 11.89 4.06
N THR A 703 -1.48 10.76 3.50
CA THR A 703 -2.21 9.49 3.54
C THR A 703 -2.49 9.03 4.97
N VAL A 704 -1.49 9.04 5.85
CA VAL A 704 -1.65 8.63 7.26
C VAL A 704 -2.58 9.57 8.01
N ARG A 705 -2.53 10.89 7.74
CA ARG A 705 -3.47 11.84 8.34
C ARG A 705 -4.91 11.57 7.88
N GLU A 706 -5.12 11.33 6.59
CA GLU A 706 -6.45 11.00 6.06
C GLU A 706 -6.98 9.70 6.65
N TYR A 707 -6.18 8.63 6.72
CA TYR A 707 -6.59 7.40 7.40
C TYR A 707 -6.93 7.64 8.87
N THR A 708 -6.13 8.45 9.56
CA THR A 708 -6.39 8.76 10.97
C THR A 708 -7.71 9.50 11.15
N GLU A 709 -7.95 10.55 10.36
CA GLU A 709 -9.10 11.43 10.48
C GLU A 709 -10.38 10.79 9.95
N GLN A 710 -10.33 10.13 8.80
CA GLN A 710 -11.52 9.61 8.12
C GLN A 710 -11.89 8.19 8.56
N HIS A 711 -10.92 7.40 9.05
CA HIS A 711 -11.13 5.99 9.36
C HIS A 711 -10.74 5.59 10.78
N TYR A 712 -9.52 5.85 11.26
CA TYR A 712 -9.07 5.30 12.53
C TYR A 712 -9.81 5.87 13.73
N LEU A 713 -9.98 7.19 13.79
CA LEU A 713 -10.73 7.83 14.88
C LEU A 713 -12.21 7.41 14.88
N PRO A 714 -12.94 7.44 13.74
CA PRO A 714 -14.33 6.95 13.69
C PRO A 714 -14.46 5.46 14.00
N ALA A 715 -13.58 4.61 13.46
CA ALA A 715 -13.63 3.17 13.69
C ALA A 715 -13.38 2.81 15.17
N ALA A 716 -12.40 3.48 15.81
CA ALA A 716 -12.14 3.29 17.23
C ALA A 716 -13.34 3.70 18.11
N ALA A 717 -13.98 4.81 17.79
CA ALA A 717 -15.17 5.26 18.48
C ALA A 717 -16.33 4.26 18.33
N ALA A 718 -16.63 3.85 17.10
CA ALA A 718 -17.69 2.89 16.79
C ALA A 718 -17.44 1.51 17.43
N TYR A 719 -16.18 1.02 17.40
CA TYR A 719 -15.84 -0.23 18.06
C TYR A 719 -16.07 -0.17 19.58
N ARG A 720 -15.60 0.90 20.23
CA ARG A 720 -15.79 1.07 21.69
C ARG A 720 -17.26 1.13 22.05
N GLU A 721 -18.06 1.88 21.30
CA GLU A 721 -19.50 1.96 21.51
C GLU A 721 -20.15 0.57 21.42
N ARG A 722 -19.78 -0.25 20.43
CA ARG A 722 -20.34 -1.59 20.27
C ARG A 722 -19.81 -2.62 21.27
N ALA A 723 -18.60 -2.40 21.80
CA ALA A 723 -17.95 -3.35 22.72
C ALA A 723 -18.42 -3.20 24.18
N VAL A 724 -18.98 -2.04 24.58
CA VAL A 724 -19.45 -1.84 25.96
C VAL A 724 -20.53 -2.84 26.35
N GLU A 725 -20.65 -3.10 27.65
CA GLU A 725 -21.65 -4.02 28.21
C GLU A 725 -21.60 -5.42 27.54
N ASN A 726 -20.39 -5.93 27.33
CA ASN A 726 -20.16 -7.22 26.68
C ASN A 726 -20.78 -7.32 25.28
N GLY A 727 -20.81 -6.22 24.52
CA GLY A 727 -21.34 -6.22 23.15
C GLY A 727 -22.86 -6.12 23.06
N ALA A 728 -23.52 -5.51 24.03
CA ALA A 728 -24.99 -5.36 24.07
C ALA A 728 -25.53 -4.69 22.77
N ILE A 729 -24.82 -3.72 22.21
CA ILE A 729 -25.18 -3.10 20.92
C ILE A 729 -25.03 -4.11 19.78
N GLY A 730 -23.93 -4.87 19.74
CA GLY A 730 -23.75 -5.93 18.76
C GLY A 730 -24.91 -6.93 18.74
N LYS A 731 -25.42 -7.32 19.91
CA LYS A 731 -26.61 -8.17 20.03
C LYS A 731 -27.85 -7.50 19.43
N LYS A 732 -28.09 -6.22 19.73
CA LYS A 732 -29.24 -5.48 19.17
C LYS A 732 -29.15 -5.40 17.64
N LEU A 733 -27.95 -5.24 17.11
CA LEU A 733 -27.71 -5.21 15.66
C LEU A 733 -28.00 -6.56 15.01
N VAL A 734 -27.59 -7.65 15.64
CA VAL A 734 -27.91 -9.01 15.16
C VAL A 734 -29.42 -9.25 15.19
N ASP A 735 -30.11 -8.92 16.30
CA ASP A 735 -31.55 -9.05 16.42
C ASP A 735 -32.29 -8.21 15.36
N TRP A 736 -31.84 -6.97 15.12
CA TRP A 736 -32.38 -6.10 14.08
C TRP A 736 -32.18 -6.68 12.66
N ARG A 737 -30.98 -7.16 12.32
CA ARG A 737 -30.68 -7.78 11.03
C ARG A 737 -31.52 -9.04 10.79
N ASN A 738 -31.63 -9.90 11.78
CA ASN A 738 -32.46 -11.10 11.71
C ASN A 738 -33.93 -10.76 11.48
N THR A 739 -34.44 -9.74 12.18
CA THR A 739 -35.81 -9.24 11.98
C THR A 739 -36.03 -8.69 10.57
N LEU A 740 -35.06 -7.94 10.03
CA LEU A 740 -35.12 -7.46 8.65
C LEU A 740 -35.11 -8.62 7.64
N ALA A 741 -34.18 -9.55 7.77
CA ALA A 741 -34.06 -10.69 6.86
C ALA A 741 -35.35 -11.53 6.81
N GLU A 742 -36.00 -11.75 7.96
CA GLU A 742 -37.28 -12.47 8.03
C GLU A 742 -38.40 -11.70 7.34
N LYS A 743 -38.50 -10.39 7.58
CA LYS A 743 -39.65 -9.58 7.15
C LYS A 743 -39.50 -8.95 5.79
N TRP A 744 -38.27 -8.75 5.30
CA TRP A 744 -37.97 -8.03 4.07
C TRP A 744 -38.75 -8.52 2.84
N PRO A 745 -38.94 -9.83 2.60
CA PRO A 745 -39.72 -10.32 1.47
C PRO A 745 -41.20 -9.92 1.50
N THR A 746 -41.70 -9.45 2.63
CA THR A 746 -43.09 -9.08 2.81
C THR A 746 -43.38 -7.58 2.60
N PHE A 747 -42.32 -6.76 2.52
CA PHE A 747 -42.50 -5.32 2.31
C PHE A 747 -42.87 -5.00 0.88
N ARG A 748 -43.65 -3.96 0.72
CA ARG A 748 -44.13 -3.51 -0.59
C ARG A 748 -44.49 -2.02 -0.58
N PHE A 749 -44.32 -1.40 -1.70
CA PHE A 749 -44.86 -0.09 -2.01
C PHE A 749 -46.34 -0.22 -2.39
N GLY A 750 -47.17 0.75 -1.98
CA GLY A 750 -48.56 0.94 -2.36
C GLY A 750 -48.70 2.04 -3.41
N GLU A 751 -49.74 2.86 -3.26
CA GLU A 751 -50.06 3.95 -4.18
C GLU A 751 -48.96 5.05 -4.14
N VAL A 752 -48.64 5.58 -5.32
CA VAL A 752 -47.77 6.76 -5.47
C VAL A 752 -48.56 7.90 -6.03
N LYS A 753 -48.60 9.01 -5.31
CA LYS A 753 -49.21 10.25 -5.75
C LYS A 753 -48.15 11.31 -5.97
N VAL A 754 -48.15 11.91 -7.15
CA VAL A 754 -47.26 13.02 -7.47
C VAL A 754 -48.11 14.26 -7.83
N THR A 755 -47.77 15.38 -7.21
CA THR A 755 -48.39 16.66 -7.49
C THR A 755 -47.32 17.71 -7.77
N THR A 756 -47.32 18.30 -8.95
CA THR A 756 -46.39 19.39 -9.27
C THR A 756 -47.00 20.74 -8.89
N LYS A 757 -46.29 21.48 -8.04
CA LYS A 757 -46.64 22.82 -7.62
C LYS A 757 -45.45 23.76 -7.78
N GLY A 758 -45.54 24.71 -8.71
CA GLY A 758 -44.42 25.60 -9.04
C GLY A 758 -43.21 24.82 -9.49
N GLU A 759 -42.08 25.04 -8.85
CA GLU A 759 -40.77 24.38 -9.19
C GLU A 759 -40.54 23.11 -8.42
N GLN A 760 -41.54 22.49 -7.83
CA GLN A 760 -41.42 21.29 -7.04
C GLN A 760 -42.41 20.20 -7.43
N HIS A 761 -41.94 18.95 -7.41
CA HIS A 761 -42.74 17.73 -7.36
C HIS A 761 -42.91 17.29 -5.90
N LEU A 762 -44.14 17.13 -5.46
CA LEU A 762 -44.52 16.62 -4.16
C LEU A 762 -44.89 15.14 -4.32
N PHE A 763 -44.09 14.25 -3.77
CA PHE A 763 -44.36 12.82 -3.73
C PHE A 763 -45.04 12.44 -2.43
N GLU A 764 -46.09 11.62 -2.55
CA GLU A 764 -46.71 10.92 -1.43
C GLU A 764 -46.75 9.41 -1.78
N ILE A 765 -46.15 8.60 -0.95
CA ILE A 765 -45.94 7.16 -1.22
C ILE A 765 -46.41 6.35 -0.04
N GLU A 766 -47.20 5.32 -0.32
CA GLU A 766 -47.61 4.33 0.63
C GLU A 766 -46.56 3.20 0.72
N VAL A 767 -46.21 2.81 1.96
CA VAL A 767 -45.25 1.72 2.22
C VAL A 767 -45.85 0.79 3.27
N CYS A 768 -45.97 -0.49 2.96
CA CYS A 768 -46.40 -1.54 3.87
C CYS A 768 -45.18 -2.24 4.49
N LEU A 769 -45.03 -2.09 5.81
CA LEU A 769 -43.94 -2.63 6.62
C LEU A 769 -44.39 -3.79 7.55
N ASN A 770 -45.66 -4.19 7.45
CA ASN A 770 -46.27 -5.15 8.37
C ASN A 770 -46.10 -4.70 9.83
N ASP A 771 -45.55 -5.56 10.68
CA ASP A 771 -45.31 -5.30 12.10
C ASP A 771 -43.88 -4.83 12.40
N LEU A 772 -43.10 -4.42 11.36
CA LEU A 772 -41.77 -3.86 11.57
C LEU A 772 -41.87 -2.45 12.17
N ASN A 773 -41.02 -2.14 13.14
CA ASN A 773 -40.83 -0.76 13.59
C ASN A 773 -40.37 0.12 12.38
N PRO A 774 -41.14 1.12 11.99
CA PRO A 774 -40.82 1.94 10.84
C PRO A 774 -39.51 2.74 10.96
N ASP A 775 -38.95 2.88 12.17
CA ASP A 775 -37.64 3.51 12.39
C ASP A 775 -36.48 2.57 12.06
N ALA A 776 -36.74 1.28 11.82
CA ALA A 776 -35.73 0.30 11.38
C ALA A 776 -35.43 0.37 9.87
N VAL A 777 -36.13 1.23 9.13
CA VAL A 777 -35.97 1.43 7.70
C VAL A 777 -36.10 2.91 7.35
N ARG A 778 -35.60 3.28 6.17
CA ARG A 778 -35.72 4.64 5.60
C ARG A 778 -36.31 4.53 4.20
N VAL A 779 -37.16 5.49 3.84
CA VAL A 779 -37.66 5.63 2.48
C VAL A 779 -37.01 6.84 1.84
N GLU A 780 -36.53 6.68 0.63
CA GLU A 780 -35.83 7.74 -0.12
C GLU A 780 -36.39 7.83 -1.54
N LEU A 781 -36.40 9.02 -2.11
CA LEU A 781 -36.53 9.25 -3.55
C LEU A 781 -35.13 9.30 -4.15
N TYR A 782 -34.91 8.50 -5.17
CA TYR A 782 -33.68 8.43 -5.92
C TYR A 782 -33.92 8.83 -7.38
N ALA A 783 -32.98 9.58 -7.95
CA ALA A 783 -32.92 9.80 -9.39
C ALA A 783 -31.46 9.68 -9.85
N ASP A 784 -31.22 8.93 -10.90
CA ASP A 784 -29.89 8.72 -11.46
C ASP A 784 -29.17 10.01 -11.80
N GLY A 785 -27.87 10.05 -11.61
CA GLY A 785 -26.99 11.07 -12.14
C GLY A 785 -27.00 11.04 -13.67
N GLY A 786 -27.11 12.20 -14.34
CA GLY A 786 -26.84 12.33 -15.76
C GLY A 786 -25.35 12.63 -16.00
N PRO A 787 -24.90 12.71 -17.26
CA PRO A 787 -23.50 13.02 -17.58
C PRO A 787 -22.96 14.29 -16.90
N ASP A 788 -23.85 15.22 -16.60
CA ASP A 788 -23.52 16.54 -16.01
C ASP A 788 -24.14 16.76 -14.60
N ASN A 789 -24.88 15.79 -14.05
CA ASN A 789 -25.62 15.96 -12.80
C ASN A 789 -25.35 14.81 -11.84
N ALA A 790 -25.06 15.14 -10.58
CA ALA A 790 -25.00 14.15 -9.50
C ALA A 790 -26.38 13.46 -9.30
N PRO A 791 -26.42 12.20 -8.81
CA PRO A 791 -27.67 11.58 -8.42
C PRO A 791 -28.36 12.37 -7.33
N VAL A 792 -29.69 12.35 -7.35
CA VAL A 792 -30.51 13.01 -6.33
C VAL A 792 -30.96 11.96 -5.32
N LEU A 793 -30.66 12.22 -4.07
CA LEU A 793 -31.09 11.44 -2.91
C LEU A 793 -31.91 12.34 -1.98
N GLN A 794 -33.20 12.04 -1.83
CA GLN A 794 -34.05 12.80 -0.93
C GLN A 794 -34.78 11.89 0.03
N GLU A 795 -34.43 11.95 1.31
CA GLU A 795 -35.15 11.23 2.35
C GLU A 795 -36.62 11.70 2.44
N MET A 796 -37.53 10.73 2.55
CA MET A 796 -38.96 10.98 2.68
C MET A 796 -39.37 10.95 4.15
N GLN A 797 -40.18 11.93 4.54
CA GLN A 797 -40.72 12.03 5.91
C GLN A 797 -41.96 11.18 6.07
N ARG A 798 -41.98 10.35 7.13
CA ARG A 798 -43.17 9.62 7.54
C ARG A 798 -44.20 10.59 8.10
N THR A 799 -45.40 10.64 7.49
CA THR A 799 -46.46 11.59 7.89
C THR A 799 -47.57 10.98 8.73
N GLY A 800 -47.72 9.67 8.68
CA GLY A 800 -48.74 8.98 9.50
C GLY A 800 -49.03 7.57 9.03
N PRO A 801 -49.88 6.82 9.77
CA PRO A 801 -50.34 5.51 9.35
C PRO A 801 -51.30 5.61 8.17
N LEU A 802 -51.31 4.60 7.30
CA LEU A 802 -52.25 4.49 6.19
C LEU A 802 -53.67 4.17 6.68
N ALA A 803 -54.61 5.01 6.33
CA ALA A 803 -56.01 4.83 6.76
C ALA A 803 -56.58 3.50 6.20
N GLY A 804 -57.11 2.65 7.09
CA GLY A 804 -57.71 1.38 6.71
C GLY A 804 -56.73 0.21 6.51
N ALA A 805 -55.45 0.42 6.72
CA ALA A 805 -54.43 -0.64 6.69
C ALA A 805 -53.77 -0.80 8.06
N ALA A 806 -53.64 -2.05 8.54
CA ALA A 806 -53.12 -2.32 9.88
C ALA A 806 -51.61 -2.11 10.02
N CYS A 807 -50.87 -1.90 8.88
CA CYS A 807 -49.38 -1.98 8.84
C CYS A 807 -48.76 -1.13 7.73
N GLY A 808 -49.45 -0.11 7.25
CA GLY A 808 -49.00 0.82 6.22
C GLY A 808 -48.67 2.20 6.75
N TYR A 809 -47.75 2.89 6.12
CA TYR A 809 -47.35 4.27 6.42
C TYR A 809 -47.32 5.10 5.15
N ILE A 810 -47.56 6.40 5.31
CA ILE A 810 -47.44 7.41 4.23
C ILE A 810 -46.14 8.17 4.42
N TYR A 811 -45.34 8.21 3.34
CA TYR A 811 -44.09 8.98 3.28
C TYR A 811 -44.23 10.12 2.27
N ARG A 812 -43.65 11.29 2.56
CA ARG A 812 -43.71 12.48 1.71
C ARG A 812 -42.33 13.10 1.53
N ALA A 813 -42.04 13.55 0.32
CA ALA A 813 -40.90 14.42 0.01
C ALA A 813 -41.23 15.40 -1.10
N ALA A 814 -40.48 16.51 -1.13
CA ALA A 814 -40.51 17.49 -2.19
C ALA A 814 -39.13 17.47 -2.90
N VAL A 815 -39.15 17.40 -4.23
CA VAL A 815 -37.94 17.46 -5.06
C VAL A 815 -38.09 18.49 -6.16
N SER A 816 -36.98 18.92 -6.76
CA SER A 816 -37.01 19.92 -7.85
C SER A 816 -37.76 19.41 -9.09
N ALA A 817 -38.58 20.26 -9.68
CA ALA A 817 -39.25 19.99 -10.96
C ALA A 817 -38.37 20.32 -12.18
N ALA A 818 -37.09 20.63 -11.99
CA ALA A 818 -36.15 20.78 -13.09
C ALA A 818 -35.91 19.46 -13.87
N ARG A 819 -36.25 18.33 -13.23
CA ARG A 819 -36.25 16.97 -13.84
C ARG A 819 -37.71 16.48 -13.89
N PRO A 820 -38.09 15.65 -14.88
CA PRO A 820 -39.42 15.02 -14.91
C PRO A 820 -39.68 14.21 -13.62
N ALA A 821 -40.91 14.16 -13.15
CA ALA A 821 -41.29 13.35 -11.99
C ALA A 821 -41.03 11.84 -12.21
N ALA A 822 -41.07 11.37 -13.46
CA ALA A 822 -40.80 10.00 -13.82
C ALA A 822 -39.32 9.57 -13.63
N ASP A 823 -38.39 10.52 -13.49
CA ASP A 823 -37.00 10.24 -13.23
C ASP A 823 -36.73 9.81 -11.76
N TYR A 824 -37.71 10.07 -10.89
CA TYR A 824 -37.58 9.73 -9.47
C TYR A 824 -38.27 8.39 -9.18
N THR A 825 -37.54 7.51 -8.48
CA THR A 825 -38.05 6.23 -8.00
C THR A 825 -37.87 6.16 -6.48
N ALA A 826 -38.87 5.67 -5.77
CA ALA A 826 -38.74 5.46 -4.35
C ALA A 826 -37.98 4.15 -4.04
N ARG A 827 -37.22 4.17 -2.96
CA ARG A 827 -36.58 2.99 -2.43
C ARG A 827 -36.73 2.89 -0.93
N LEU A 828 -36.77 1.68 -0.43
CA LEU A 828 -36.73 1.34 0.99
C LEU A 828 -35.38 0.71 1.29
N ILE A 829 -34.70 1.24 2.29
CA ILE A 829 -33.40 0.74 2.76
C ILE A 829 -33.42 0.54 4.27
N PRO A 830 -32.56 -0.35 4.83
CA PRO A 830 -32.38 -0.49 6.27
C PRO A 830 -31.92 0.81 6.91
N HIS A 831 -32.30 1.02 8.17
CA HIS A 831 -31.82 2.13 8.97
C HIS A 831 -31.61 1.71 10.42
N HIS A 832 -30.43 1.98 10.94
CA HIS A 832 -30.10 1.83 12.36
C HIS A 832 -28.94 2.78 12.68
N ASP A 833 -29.03 3.49 13.80
CA ASP A 833 -27.95 4.38 14.25
C ASP A 833 -26.64 3.60 14.45
N GLY A 834 -25.56 4.16 13.96
CA GLY A 834 -24.23 3.56 14.07
C GLY A 834 -23.96 2.36 13.14
N VAL A 835 -24.81 2.13 12.12
CA VAL A 835 -24.63 1.10 11.09
C VAL A 835 -24.32 1.73 9.73
N ALA A 836 -23.29 1.25 9.06
CA ALA A 836 -22.96 1.64 7.71
C ALA A 836 -23.80 0.84 6.69
N VAL A 837 -24.94 1.38 6.26
CA VAL A 837 -25.74 0.85 5.15
C VAL A 837 -25.08 1.35 3.84
N ALA A 838 -24.85 0.56 2.81
CA ALA A 838 -25.18 -0.87 2.57
C ALA A 838 -24.13 -1.85 3.08
N LEU A 839 -22.97 -1.40 3.59
CA LEU A 839 -21.82 -2.27 3.92
C LEU A 839 -22.18 -3.35 4.94
N GLU A 840 -22.92 -2.99 5.98
CA GLU A 840 -23.26 -3.90 7.06
C GLU A 840 -24.62 -4.58 6.85
N GLU A 841 -25.52 -3.95 6.11
CA GLU A 841 -26.82 -4.48 5.79
C GLU A 841 -27.22 -4.00 4.39
N SER A 842 -27.28 -4.90 3.43
CA SER A 842 -27.36 -4.57 1.99
C SER A 842 -28.76 -4.72 1.38
N HIS A 843 -29.80 -4.96 2.19
CA HIS A 843 -31.16 -5.02 1.67
C HIS A 843 -31.58 -3.68 1.04
N ILE A 844 -32.25 -3.76 -0.11
CA ILE A 844 -32.85 -2.63 -0.78
C ILE A 844 -34.10 -3.10 -1.53
N LEU A 845 -35.18 -2.32 -1.47
CA LEU A 845 -36.41 -2.56 -2.20
C LEU A 845 -36.75 -1.33 -3.02
N TRP A 846 -36.85 -1.48 -4.33
CA TRP A 846 -37.26 -0.43 -5.24
C TRP A 846 -38.76 -0.46 -5.49
N GLN A 847 -39.34 0.70 -5.59
CA GLN A 847 -40.69 0.84 -6.11
C GLN A 847 -40.71 0.43 -7.60
N ARG A 848 -41.61 -0.42 -7.98
CA ARG A 848 -41.82 -0.90 -9.36
C ARG A 848 -43.00 -0.24 -10.00
#